data_fce09dc77d1814415fe85a11396fa2a4
#
_entry.id   fce09dc77d1814415fe85a11396fa2a4
#
_cell.length_a   1.000
_cell.length_b   1.000
_cell.length_c   1.000
_cell.angle_alpha   90.00
_cell.angle_beta   90.00
_cell.angle_gamma   90.00
#
_symmetry.space_group_name_H-M   'P 1'
#
loop_
_entity.id
_entity.type
_entity.pdbx_description
1 polymer ?
#
loop_
_entity_poly.entity_id
_entity_poly.type
_entity_poly.pdbx_seq_one_letter_code
_entity_poly.pdbx_strand_id
1 'polypeptide(L)'
;MISKRFIFSTILAAALSAATTTVSAQSVPVGGLATKKMTFKTYGNPYLPLWEHVPDGEPRVFEDPDRPGKYRIYIIGSHDTNHREYCGVDIRAWSAPVEDLTSWRDEGPLFSYKVNGKWDTMFAPDLVEVKDRQGKKTYYLYPHSCGNGRRGMVCKGNRPDGPFTQVNLMSDGVSLKPGSVLGFDPSVYVENITDPADPDYKTGFRAYAFWGFQHSTGAQLDQNTMYSVRPGTQIMDHFVPASTRYGEIKDPEGTVYPQVYPGEDLKAYNFFEASSIRKVGNKYVWIYSGYSGPDYGLPGSNSTLRYAFGDTPVGPWRSGGVLVDSRAPVTSPDGSRLITTQAGHNTHGSLQQINGRWYVFYHRSPRGFGNARQAMVAPVKITFDEKSVADGGRVVITGCDPYAADGTWTARAANGTTYRGAEVTSEGFHIFGLDPYRFYSAGYACYVSDTQTQQDNWDIWNNHMPITGVKGGTVIGYKYFGFGGLAKATAGLKPFEGTRRGNRTAIELFLNPVTDKAFKVSVWLDGAWASAPWKGRKIGEIKVPAGSKAGRYKLDVSSAVDGLKGKHAIFIVAEGDGGTPLFNFQGLGFSSAKHKINMPVVPAVTIKADGEALTLPQTPVRTTAENGYSGFDIYEVTAQSTSGRLPKITASASVGMVKINVKQASAADRTATVKFTYNGITKTYLVKF
;
A
#
# COMPACT_ATOMS: atom_id res chain seq x y z
N MET A 1 -11.46 -25.22 14.62
CA MET A 1 -10.56 -25.10 15.78
C MET A 1 -9.16 -25.48 15.34
N ILE A 2 -8.33 -24.50 14.95
CA ILE A 2 -6.90 -24.69 14.73
C ILE A 2 -6.21 -23.57 15.49
N SER A 3 -5.63 -23.95 16.64
CA SER A 3 -4.85 -23.10 17.50
C SER A 3 -3.51 -22.79 16.85
N LYS A 4 -3.26 -21.53 16.52
CA LYS A 4 -1.91 -21.07 16.15
C LYS A 4 -1.19 -20.63 17.43
N ARG A 5 -0.29 -21.48 17.90
CA ARG A 5 0.68 -21.13 18.93
C ARG A 5 1.76 -20.23 18.32
N PHE A 6 1.84 -19.01 18.81
CA PHE A 6 3.02 -18.16 18.64
C PHE A 6 4.11 -18.69 19.58
N ILE A 7 5.23 -19.13 19.02
CA ILE A 7 6.41 -19.52 19.79
C ILE A 7 7.24 -18.28 20.05
N PHE A 8 7.19 -17.77 21.28
CA PHE A 8 8.19 -16.83 21.79
C PHE A 8 9.39 -17.65 22.25
N SER A 9 10.51 -17.58 21.51
CA SER A 9 11.79 -18.12 21.97
C SER A 9 12.38 -17.22 23.04
N THR A 10 12.31 -17.65 24.29
CA THR A 10 13.06 -17.10 25.41
C THR A 10 14.52 -17.52 25.26
N ILE A 11 15.42 -16.59 24.97
CA ILE A 11 16.86 -16.84 25.00
C ILE A 11 17.36 -16.60 26.41
N LEU A 12 17.85 -17.67 27.01
CA LEU A 12 18.50 -17.73 28.33
C LEU A 12 19.88 -17.06 28.23
N ALA A 13 20.12 -16.09 29.10
CA ALA A 13 21.42 -15.41 29.19
C ALA A 13 22.44 -16.29 29.85
N ALA A 14 23.50 -16.68 29.14
CA ALA A 14 24.73 -17.17 29.74
C ALA A 14 25.76 -16.04 29.71
N ALA A 15 26.22 -15.62 30.87
CA ALA A 15 27.28 -14.65 31.04
C ALA A 15 28.62 -15.28 30.65
N LEU A 16 29.31 -14.68 29.67
CA LEU A 16 30.75 -14.89 29.48
C LEU A 16 31.45 -13.55 29.23
N SER A 17 32.58 -13.41 29.84
CA SER A 17 33.45 -12.29 30.06
C SER A 17 33.80 -11.43 28.83
N ALA A 18 33.95 -10.13 29.09
CA ALA A 18 34.24 -9.02 28.23
C ALA A 18 35.49 -9.19 27.36
N ALA A 19 35.26 -9.12 26.04
CA ALA A 19 36.13 -8.44 25.13
C ALA A 19 35.32 -7.25 24.61
N THR A 20 35.71 -6.04 24.98
CA THR A 20 35.11 -4.79 24.47
C THR A 20 35.53 -4.62 23.00
N THR A 21 34.84 -5.28 22.11
CA THR A 21 34.81 -4.85 20.71
C THR A 21 33.87 -3.68 20.62
N THR A 22 34.41 -2.50 20.37
CA THR A 22 33.63 -1.31 20.01
C THR A 22 32.79 -1.64 18.78
N VAL A 23 31.51 -1.91 19.02
CA VAL A 23 30.54 -2.12 17.95
C VAL A 23 30.24 -0.74 17.34
N SER A 24 30.84 -0.47 16.19
CA SER A 24 30.48 0.69 15.38
C SER A 24 29.13 0.38 14.71
N ALA A 25 28.06 0.93 15.24
CA ALA A 25 26.79 0.96 14.58
C ALA A 25 26.84 1.97 13.42
N GLN A 26 26.69 1.50 12.21
CA GLN A 26 26.63 2.35 11.03
C GLN A 26 25.25 2.29 10.40
N SER A 27 24.65 3.46 10.19
CA SER A 27 23.62 3.57 9.15
C SER A 27 24.34 3.41 7.82
N VAL A 28 24.10 2.30 7.13
CA VAL A 28 24.71 2.04 5.84
C VAL A 28 23.67 2.36 4.77
N PRO A 29 23.99 3.21 3.77
CA PRO A 29 23.12 3.33 2.61
C PRO A 29 22.95 1.94 2.00
N VAL A 30 21.73 1.44 1.96
CA VAL A 30 21.43 0.15 1.36
C VAL A 30 21.76 0.23 -0.12
N GLY A 31 22.65 -0.63 -0.56
CA GLY A 31 23.00 -0.98 -1.91
C GLY A 31 22.98 0.13 -2.95
N GLY A 32 24.13 0.65 -3.35
CA GLY A 32 24.28 1.57 -4.49
C GLY A 32 23.77 1.04 -5.84
N LEU A 33 23.12 -0.13 -5.85
CA LEU A 33 22.53 -0.82 -7.00
C LEU A 33 20.99 -0.81 -7.00
N ALA A 34 20.35 -0.27 -5.96
CA ALA A 34 18.88 -0.23 -5.85
C ALA A 34 18.22 0.60 -6.97
N THR A 35 16.96 0.29 -7.29
CA THR A 35 16.12 0.91 -8.32
C THR A 35 15.72 2.36 -7.97
N LYS A 36 16.68 3.18 -7.56
CA LYS A 36 16.41 4.55 -7.10
C LYS A 36 15.95 5.46 -8.25
N LYS A 37 14.94 6.29 -7.97
CA LYS A 37 14.45 7.34 -8.88
C LYS A 37 13.87 6.83 -10.22
N MET A 38 13.67 5.53 -10.38
CA MET A 38 12.93 5.00 -11.51
C MET A 38 11.45 5.38 -11.38
N THR A 39 10.83 5.75 -12.50
CA THR A 39 9.43 6.12 -12.54
C THR A 39 8.61 5.04 -13.24
N PHE A 40 7.53 4.64 -12.61
CA PHE A 40 6.60 3.64 -13.10
C PHE A 40 5.22 4.27 -13.32
N LYS A 41 4.59 3.93 -14.44
CA LYS A 41 3.21 4.32 -14.70
C LYS A 41 2.26 3.26 -14.18
N THR A 42 1.36 3.67 -13.30
CA THR A 42 0.30 2.82 -12.74
C THR A 42 -1.06 3.43 -13.06
N TYR A 43 -2.07 2.59 -13.20
CA TYR A 43 -3.36 3.05 -13.73
C TYR A 43 -4.55 2.47 -12.98
N GLY A 44 -4.32 1.91 -11.81
CA GLY A 44 -5.36 1.27 -11.02
C GLY A 44 -5.01 1.24 -9.54
N ASN A 45 -5.68 0.37 -8.79
CA ASN A 45 -5.53 0.17 -7.36
C ASN A 45 -5.35 -1.33 -7.07
N PRO A 46 -4.20 -1.77 -6.60
CA PRO A 46 -3.10 -1.04 -5.95
C PRO A 46 -2.51 0.09 -6.80
N TYR A 47 -2.13 1.21 -6.15
CA TYR A 47 -1.64 2.38 -6.87
C TYR A 47 -0.12 2.37 -7.12
N LEU A 48 0.63 1.48 -6.47
CA LEU A 48 2.02 1.15 -6.83
C LEU A 48 2.05 -0.01 -7.83
N PRO A 49 3.18 -0.30 -8.47
CA PRO A 49 3.33 -1.48 -9.31
C PRO A 49 2.92 -2.76 -8.58
N LEU A 50 2.31 -3.72 -9.29
CA LEU A 50 1.79 -4.95 -8.68
C LEU A 50 2.89 -5.85 -8.06
N TRP A 51 4.14 -5.66 -8.46
CA TRP A 51 5.30 -6.35 -7.88
C TRP A 51 5.85 -5.65 -6.63
N GLU A 52 5.39 -4.43 -6.30
CA GLU A 52 5.87 -3.68 -5.15
C GLU A 52 4.93 -3.82 -3.95
N HIS A 53 5.50 -3.99 -2.78
CA HIS A 53 4.77 -4.23 -1.54
C HIS A 53 5.27 -3.29 -0.44
N VAL A 54 4.66 -2.10 -0.36
CA VAL A 54 4.94 -1.10 0.67
C VAL A 54 3.70 -0.98 1.56
N PRO A 55 3.58 -1.86 2.57
CA PRO A 55 2.53 -1.74 3.58
C PRO A 55 2.84 -0.60 4.56
N ASP A 56 1.89 -0.37 5.46
CA ASP A 56 2.02 0.58 6.56
C ASP A 56 2.32 2.00 6.06
N GLY A 57 1.83 2.30 4.84
CA GLY A 57 2.17 3.51 4.11
C GLY A 57 1.59 4.77 4.74
N GLU A 58 2.45 5.60 5.34
CA GLU A 58 2.10 6.92 5.84
C GLU A 58 2.16 7.95 4.71
N PRO A 59 1.02 8.54 4.30
CA PRO A 59 0.98 9.50 3.21
C PRO A 59 1.37 10.90 3.68
N ARG A 60 2.28 11.57 2.96
CA ARG A 60 2.69 12.94 3.23
C ARG A 60 2.85 13.73 1.94
N VAL A 61 2.38 14.97 1.90
CA VAL A 61 2.64 15.88 0.78
C VAL A 61 3.73 16.85 1.18
N PHE A 62 4.85 16.79 0.45
CA PHE A 62 5.99 17.68 0.63
C PHE A 62 6.30 18.41 -0.67
N GLU A 63 6.97 19.55 -0.57
CA GLU A 63 7.56 20.21 -1.72
C GLU A 63 8.60 19.28 -2.38
N ASP A 64 8.58 19.21 -3.71
CA ASP A 64 9.56 18.43 -4.47
C ASP A 64 10.95 19.05 -4.30
N PRO A 65 11.91 18.36 -3.66
CA PRO A 65 13.22 18.92 -3.36
C PRO A 65 14.06 19.26 -4.60
N ASP A 66 13.66 18.73 -5.77
CA ASP A 66 14.33 18.96 -7.05
C ASP A 66 13.58 19.97 -7.92
N ARG A 67 12.37 20.39 -7.54
CA ARG A 67 11.52 21.32 -8.28
C ARG A 67 10.78 22.28 -7.34
N PRO A 68 11.43 23.38 -6.90
CA PRO A 68 10.82 24.35 -5.98
C PRO A 68 9.44 24.84 -6.45
N GLY A 69 8.50 24.94 -5.52
CA GLY A 69 7.12 25.35 -5.77
C GLY A 69 6.23 24.24 -6.37
N LYS A 70 6.77 23.03 -6.59
CA LYS A 70 6.01 21.83 -6.95
C LYS A 70 5.92 20.89 -5.76
N TYR A 71 4.88 20.07 -5.73
CA TYR A 71 4.62 19.18 -4.59
C TYR A 71 4.51 17.73 -5.06
N ARG A 72 4.89 16.83 -4.18
CA ARG A 72 4.75 15.38 -4.36
C ARG A 72 4.04 14.78 -3.16
N ILE A 73 3.18 13.81 -3.44
CA ILE A 73 2.74 12.86 -2.42
C ILE A 73 3.82 11.81 -2.25
N TYR A 74 4.25 11.59 -1.02
CA TYR A 74 5.15 10.53 -0.61
C TYR A 74 4.36 9.48 0.16
N ILE A 75 4.67 8.22 -0.09
CA ILE A 75 4.23 7.09 0.71
C ILE A 75 5.47 6.50 1.33
N ILE A 76 5.52 6.52 2.66
CA ILE A 76 6.64 6.02 3.44
C ILE A 76 6.13 4.81 4.24
N GLY A 77 6.70 3.63 4.04
CA GLY A 77 6.20 2.42 4.67
C GLY A 77 7.27 1.39 4.97
N SER A 78 6.85 0.32 5.60
CA SER A 78 7.59 -0.94 5.65
C SER A 78 7.80 -1.47 4.24
N HIS A 79 8.63 -2.49 4.09
CA HIS A 79 8.89 -3.09 2.79
C HIS A 79 8.78 -4.62 2.88
N ASP A 80 7.68 -5.20 2.38
CA ASP A 80 7.52 -6.65 2.29
C ASP A 80 8.34 -7.16 1.09
N THR A 81 9.46 -7.81 1.34
CA THR A 81 10.42 -8.22 0.33
C THR A 81 10.30 -9.69 -0.09
N ASN A 82 9.52 -10.46 0.65
CA ASN A 82 9.20 -11.84 0.31
C ASN A 82 7.89 -12.27 1.02
N HIS A 83 7.30 -13.40 0.56
CA HIS A 83 6.04 -13.89 1.15
C HIS A 83 6.18 -14.57 2.51
N ARG A 84 7.39 -14.88 2.93
CA ARG A 84 7.65 -15.68 4.13
C ARG A 84 7.91 -14.81 5.34
N GLU A 85 8.47 -13.63 5.14
CA GLU A 85 8.90 -12.71 6.17
C GLU A 85 7.96 -11.51 6.22
N TYR A 86 7.57 -11.14 7.41
CA TYR A 86 6.78 -9.95 7.67
C TYR A 86 7.73 -8.75 7.78
N CYS A 87 7.59 -7.80 6.86
CA CYS A 87 8.51 -6.68 6.66
C CYS A 87 9.94 -7.10 6.29
N GLY A 88 10.67 -6.17 5.72
CA GLY A 88 12.08 -6.29 5.37
C GLY A 88 12.98 -5.44 6.25
N VAL A 89 14.17 -5.15 5.77
CA VAL A 89 15.22 -4.47 6.54
C VAL A 89 15.33 -2.97 6.22
N ASP A 90 14.42 -2.44 5.43
CA ASP A 90 14.43 -1.03 5.04
C ASP A 90 13.07 -0.37 5.20
N ILE A 91 13.10 0.92 5.44
CA ILE A 91 11.97 1.82 5.23
C ILE A 91 12.02 2.28 3.78
N ARG A 92 10.93 2.02 3.06
CA ARG A 92 10.82 2.34 1.63
C ARG A 92 9.91 3.53 1.39
N ALA A 93 10.27 4.34 0.39
CA ALA A 93 9.40 5.40 -0.06
C ALA A 93 9.18 5.40 -1.56
N TRP A 94 7.97 5.78 -1.92
CA TRP A 94 7.54 6.09 -3.29
C TRP A 94 6.89 7.46 -3.31
N SER A 95 6.99 8.16 -4.43
CA SER A 95 6.36 9.47 -4.57
C SER A 95 5.79 9.71 -5.95
N ALA A 96 4.74 10.51 -6.01
CA ALA A 96 4.15 10.97 -7.28
C ALA A 96 3.95 12.49 -7.26
N PRO A 97 4.10 13.21 -8.38
CA PRO A 97 3.67 14.59 -8.47
C PRO A 97 2.18 14.70 -8.15
N VAL A 98 1.77 15.69 -7.37
CA VAL A 98 0.35 15.88 -7.07
C VAL A 98 -0.48 16.20 -8.32
N GLU A 99 0.16 16.67 -9.39
CA GLU A 99 -0.45 16.90 -10.69
C GLU A 99 -0.53 15.64 -11.58
N ASP A 100 0.16 14.54 -11.24
CA ASP A 100 0.11 13.26 -11.99
C ASP A 100 0.25 12.06 -11.04
N LEU A 101 -0.85 11.63 -10.45
CA LEU A 101 -0.93 10.50 -9.51
C LEU A 101 -0.80 9.13 -10.20
N THR A 102 -0.52 9.09 -11.49
CA THR A 102 -0.17 7.86 -12.22
C THR A 102 1.32 7.62 -12.33
N SER A 103 2.14 8.62 -12.01
CA SER A 103 3.59 8.62 -12.24
C SER A 103 4.36 8.46 -10.93
N TRP A 104 4.49 7.22 -10.48
CA TRP A 104 5.14 6.89 -9.21
C TRP A 104 6.64 6.67 -9.38
N ARG A 105 7.42 7.42 -8.61
CA ARG A 105 8.89 7.34 -8.57
C ARG A 105 9.32 6.55 -7.35
N ASP A 106 10.15 5.53 -7.56
CA ASP A 106 10.83 4.82 -6.49
C ASP A 106 11.92 5.73 -5.89
N GLU A 107 11.73 6.15 -4.65
CA GLU A 107 12.72 6.94 -3.92
C GLU A 107 13.83 6.06 -3.34
N GLY A 108 13.64 4.77 -3.37
CA GLY A 108 14.54 3.78 -2.78
C GLY A 108 14.36 3.65 -1.27
N PRO A 109 15.28 2.91 -0.61
CA PRO A 109 15.30 2.84 0.84
C PRO A 109 15.67 4.20 1.44
N LEU A 110 14.82 4.70 2.34
CA LEU A 110 15.12 5.91 3.11
C LEU A 110 16.06 5.62 4.26
N PHE A 111 15.91 4.45 4.87
CA PHE A 111 16.67 4.07 6.04
C PHE A 111 16.77 2.56 6.19
N SER A 112 17.93 2.09 6.62
CA SER A 112 18.19 0.73 7.09
C SER A 112 19.21 0.80 8.21
N TYR A 113 19.20 -0.19 9.08
CA TYR A 113 20.07 -0.19 10.23
C TYR A 113 20.71 -1.55 10.44
N LYS A 114 22.00 -1.56 10.83
CA LYS A 114 22.75 -2.80 11.04
C LYS A 114 23.31 -2.85 12.45
N VAL A 115 23.04 -3.93 13.13
CA VAL A 115 23.51 -4.19 14.50
C VAL A 115 24.23 -5.53 14.55
N ASN A 116 25.45 -5.53 15.13
CA ASN A 116 26.26 -6.73 15.22
C ASN A 116 26.41 -7.50 13.89
N GLY A 117 26.59 -6.75 12.81
CA GLY A 117 26.75 -7.31 11.49
C GLY A 117 25.47 -7.79 10.79
N LYS A 118 24.30 -7.75 11.44
CA LYS A 118 22.99 -8.14 10.88
C LYS A 118 22.09 -6.94 10.66
N TRP A 119 21.34 -6.95 9.58
CA TRP A 119 20.33 -5.94 9.31
C TRP A 119 19.15 -6.11 10.25
N ASP A 120 18.64 -4.98 10.74
CA ASP A 120 17.47 -4.91 11.59
C ASP A 120 16.20 -4.87 10.74
N THR A 121 15.14 -5.55 11.16
CA THR A 121 13.84 -5.47 10.49
C THR A 121 13.16 -4.14 10.85
N MET A 122 12.62 -3.45 9.83
CA MET A 122 11.95 -2.17 9.97
C MET A 122 10.45 -2.32 9.77
N PHE A 123 9.68 -1.69 10.65
CA PHE A 123 8.22 -1.69 10.63
C PHE A 123 7.68 -0.30 10.33
N ALA A 124 6.39 -0.17 10.43
CA ALA A 124 5.59 1.02 10.22
C ALA A 124 6.25 2.34 10.62
N PRO A 125 6.74 3.15 9.67
CA PRO A 125 7.40 4.42 9.93
C PRO A 125 6.45 5.60 9.88
N ASP A 126 6.93 6.75 10.34
CA ASP A 126 6.40 8.06 9.96
C ASP A 126 7.52 9.00 9.53
N LEU A 127 7.17 10.00 8.73
CA LEU A 127 8.06 11.07 8.27
C LEU A 127 7.35 12.41 8.35
N VAL A 128 7.95 13.39 9.05
CA VAL A 128 7.38 14.73 9.17
C VAL A 128 8.36 15.81 8.74
N GLU A 129 7.82 16.89 8.19
CA GLU A 129 8.55 18.14 7.94
C GLU A 129 8.36 19.07 9.15
N VAL A 130 9.45 19.57 9.66
CA VAL A 130 9.49 20.67 10.62
C VAL A 130 10.02 21.91 9.91
N LYS A 131 9.35 23.02 10.10
CA LYS A 131 9.78 24.30 9.56
C LYS A 131 10.03 25.28 10.71
N ASP A 132 11.26 25.72 10.85
CA ASP A 132 11.60 26.73 11.85
C ASP A 132 11.07 28.11 11.44
N ARG A 133 11.23 29.08 12.35
CA ARG A 133 10.74 30.44 12.15
C ARG A 133 11.39 31.16 10.97
N GLN A 134 12.61 30.77 10.58
CA GLN A 134 13.35 31.30 9.45
C GLN A 134 12.93 30.59 8.13
N GLY A 135 12.05 29.62 8.20
CA GLY A 135 11.58 28.87 7.05
C GLY A 135 12.47 27.69 6.64
N LYS A 136 13.50 27.38 7.43
CA LYS A 136 14.38 26.24 7.18
C LYS A 136 13.62 24.94 7.49
N LYS A 137 13.63 24.05 6.51
CA LYS A 137 12.99 22.73 6.62
C LYS A 137 13.96 21.69 7.19
N THR A 138 13.42 20.85 8.03
CA THR A 138 14.09 19.66 8.57
C THR A 138 13.09 18.51 8.54
N TYR A 139 13.55 17.33 8.15
CA TYR A 139 12.73 16.14 8.10
C TYR A 139 13.13 15.16 9.20
N TYR A 140 12.14 14.66 9.93
CA TYR A 140 12.34 13.64 10.96
C TYR A 140 11.64 12.36 10.55
N LEU A 141 12.43 11.29 10.45
CA LEU A 141 11.95 9.93 10.15
C LEU A 141 11.96 9.12 11.46
N TYR A 142 10.88 8.40 11.68
CA TYR A 142 10.63 7.52 12.81
C TYR A 142 10.57 6.08 12.32
N PRO A 143 11.71 5.40 12.12
CA PRO A 143 11.78 4.13 11.40
C PRO A 143 11.60 2.95 12.35
N HIS A 144 10.48 2.76 12.94
CA HIS A 144 10.19 1.73 13.93
C HIS A 144 11.02 0.43 13.76
N SER A 145 12.10 0.29 14.53
CA SER A 145 12.95 -0.90 14.55
C SER A 145 12.28 -2.04 15.33
N CYS A 146 12.38 -3.29 14.87
CA CYS A 146 11.91 -4.45 15.61
C CYS A 146 12.75 -4.76 16.84
N GLY A 147 13.99 -4.24 16.92
CA GLY A 147 14.93 -4.50 17.99
C GLY A 147 14.48 -3.92 19.33
N ASN A 148 14.54 -4.75 20.38
CA ASN A 148 14.33 -4.28 21.75
C ASN A 148 15.32 -3.15 22.07
N GLY A 149 14.82 -2.06 22.68
CA GLY A 149 15.60 -0.87 22.99
C GLY A 149 15.81 0.12 21.83
N ARG A 150 15.37 -0.20 20.59
CA ARG A 150 15.49 0.68 19.42
C ARG A 150 14.16 1.05 18.77
N ARG A 151 13.02 0.62 19.30
CA ARG A 151 11.69 0.88 18.72
C ARG A 151 11.42 2.36 18.51
N GLY A 152 11.81 3.20 19.44
CA GLY A 152 11.65 4.65 19.37
C GLY A 152 12.83 5.39 18.72
N MET A 153 13.55 4.77 17.78
CA MET A 153 14.64 5.42 17.06
C MET A 153 14.12 6.60 16.23
N VAL A 154 14.87 7.69 16.22
CA VAL A 154 14.55 8.91 15.47
C VAL A 154 15.73 9.28 14.59
N CYS A 155 15.42 9.61 13.35
CA CYS A 155 16.41 10.03 12.35
C CYS A 155 16.09 11.43 11.82
N LYS A 156 17.10 12.13 11.34
CA LYS A 156 16.99 13.49 10.82
C LYS A 156 17.63 13.62 9.44
N GLY A 157 17.00 14.37 8.55
CA GLY A 157 17.49 14.68 7.22
C GLY A 157 17.08 16.08 6.75
N ASN A 158 17.62 16.50 5.63
CA ASN A 158 17.34 17.80 5.03
C ASN A 158 16.40 17.73 3.82
N ARG A 159 16.03 16.50 3.43
CA ARG A 159 15.16 16.22 2.27
C ARG A 159 14.17 15.10 2.64
N PRO A 160 12.96 15.08 2.06
CA PRO A 160 11.99 14.01 2.33
C PRO A 160 12.43 12.64 1.78
N ASP A 161 13.34 12.61 0.83
CA ASP A 161 13.91 11.40 0.21
C ASP A 161 15.30 11.04 0.80
N GLY A 162 15.66 11.63 1.96
CA GLY A 162 16.91 11.36 2.67
C GLY A 162 18.16 12.03 2.08
N PRO A 163 19.36 11.68 2.53
CA PRO A 163 19.62 10.65 3.53
C PRO A 163 19.19 11.06 4.95
N PHE A 164 18.96 10.05 5.80
CA PHE A 164 18.60 10.24 7.20
C PHE A 164 19.67 9.69 8.13
N THR A 165 19.93 10.40 9.24
CA THR A 165 20.90 10.02 10.25
C THR A 165 20.22 9.92 11.61
N GLN A 166 20.45 8.85 12.35
CA GLN A 166 19.89 8.65 13.68
C GLN A 166 20.38 9.72 14.66
N VAL A 167 19.50 10.20 15.53
CA VAL A 167 19.81 11.30 16.45
C VAL A 167 19.70 10.91 17.92
N ASN A 168 19.00 9.83 18.26
CA ASN A 168 18.73 9.40 19.63
C ASN A 168 19.31 8.04 20.02
N LEU A 169 20.29 7.52 19.27
CA LEU A 169 21.05 6.35 19.69
C LEU A 169 22.26 6.73 20.54
N MET A 170 22.61 5.88 21.51
CA MET A 170 23.85 5.94 22.27
C MET A 170 25.02 5.49 21.38
N SER A 171 26.23 5.67 21.88
CA SER A 171 27.48 5.26 21.19
C SER A 171 27.60 3.76 20.97
N ASP A 172 26.86 2.94 21.72
CA ASP A 172 26.78 1.49 21.53
C ASP A 172 25.99 1.12 20.28
N GLY A 173 25.23 2.07 19.69
CA GLY A 173 24.39 1.88 18.53
C GLY A 173 23.22 0.92 18.73
N VAL A 174 22.89 0.59 19.98
CA VAL A 174 21.83 -0.35 20.36
C VAL A 174 20.80 0.30 21.26
N SER A 175 21.27 1.11 22.22
CA SER A 175 20.43 1.74 23.24
C SER A 175 19.97 3.11 22.79
N LEU A 176 18.74 3.47 23.15
CA LEU A 176 18.23 4.83 22.96
C LEU A 176 18.79 5.75 24.06
N LYS A 177 18.98 7.01 23.73
CA LYS A 177 19.32 8.06 24.69
C LYS A 177 18.24 8.17 25.76
N PRO A 178 18.63 8.47 27.01
CA PRO A 178 17.67 8.73 28.08
C PRO A 178 16.62 9.76 27.68
N GLY A 179 15.38 9.53 28.08
CA GLY A 179 14.24 10.38 27.73
C GLY A 179 13.59 10.06 26.39
N SER A 180 14.11 9.14 25.59
CA SER A 180 13.43 8.66 24.38
C SER A 180 12.14 7.93 24.77
N VAL A 181 10.98 8.36 24.21
CA VAL A 181 9.66 7.89 24.65
C VAL A 181 8.86 7.15 23.60
N LEU A 182 9.19 7.31 22.31
CA LEU A 182 8.42 6.66 21.23
C LEU A 182 8.49 5.12 21.32
N GLY A 183 7.40 4.49 20.94
CA GLY A 183 7.22 3.03 21.02
C GLY A 183 6.83 2.41 19.69
N PHE A 184 5.91 1.46 19.75
CA PHE A 184 5.44 0.65 18.62
C PHE A 184 4.60 1.50 17.65
N ASP A 185 4.84 1.39 16.33
CA ASP A 185 4.15 2.14 15.25
C ASP A 185 4.03 3.64 15.56
N PRO A 186 5.15 4.35 15.70
CA PRO A 186 5.14 5.74 16.07
C PRO A 186 4.61 6.61 14.93
N SER A 187 3.80 7.61 15.29
CA SER A 187 3.47 8.71 14.39
C SER A 187 3.67 10.06 15.06
N VAL A 188 3.94 11.07 14.26
CA VAL A 188 4.15 12.43 14.76
C VAL A 188 3.28 13.41 13.99
N TYR A 189 2.63 14.28 14.72
CA TYR A 189 1.91 15.44 14.18
C TYR A 189 2.70 16.72 14.51
N VAL A 190 2.94 17.54 13.49
CA VAL A 190 3.61 18.85 13.63
C VAL A 190 2.58 19.93 13.37
N GLU A 191 2.41 20.80 14.35
CA GLU A 191 1.57 21.99 14.26
C GLU A 191 2.44 23.22 14.02
N ASN A 192 2.19 23.95 12.95
CA ASN A 192 2.88 25.22 12.70
C ASN A 192 2.27 26.32 13.55
N ILE A 193 3.08 27.04 14.30
CA ILE A 193 2.67 28.13 15.19
C ILE A 193 2.89 29.46 14.48
N THR A 194 1.81 30.16 14.23
CA THR A 194 1.83 31.47 13.53
C THR A 194 1.41 32.65 14.40
N ASP A 195 0.75 32.40 15.53
CA ASP A 195 0.31 33.44 16.47
C ASP A 195 1.50 33.95 17.28
N PRO A 196 1.83 35.28 17.22
CA PRO A 196 2.89 35.87 18.01
C PRO A 196 2.70 35.78 19.53
N ALA A 197 1.46 35.59 19.99
CA ALA A 197 1.16 35.43 21.42
C ALA A 197 1.41 34.00 21.92
N ASP A 198 1.57 33.03 21.05
CA ASP A 198 1.82 31.63 21.44
C ASP A 198 3.25 31.48 22.00
N PRO A 199 3.42 30.77 23.14
CA PRO A 199 4.75 30.52 23.72
C PRO A 199 5.75 29.86 22.74
N ASP A 200 5.25 29.05 21.78
CA ASP A 200 6.08 28.36 20.80
C ASP A 200 6.31 29.16 19.51
N TYR A 201 5.87 30.42 19.45
CA TYR A 201 6.05 31.30 18.30
C TYR A 201 7.51 31.41 17.84
N LYS A 202 8.45 31.48 18.78
CA LYS A 202 9.89 31.60 18.48
C LYS A 202 10.43 30.34 17.80
N THR A 203 9.97 29.18 18.21
CA THR A 203 10.35 27.89 17.61
C THR A 203 9.65 27.69 16.25
N GLY A 204 8.44 28.21 16.11
CA GLY A 204 7.64 28.17 14.89
C GLY A 204 6.77 26.91 14.74
N PHE A 205 6.92 25.92 15.62
CA PHE A 205 6.12 24.69 15.57
C PHE A 205 5.97 24.06 16.96
N ARG A 206 5.03 23.12 17.04
CA ARG A 206 4.79 22.21 18.16
C ARG A 206 4.65 20.80 17.62
N ALA A 207 5.16 19.79 18.34
CA ALA A 207 5.13 18.41 17.91
C ALA A 207 4.43 17.51 18.94
N TYR A 208 3.68 16.53 18.45
CA TYR A 208 2.96 15.53 19.24
C TYR A 208 3.25 14.16 18.65
N ALA A 209 3.48 13.16 19.51
CA ALA A 209 3.74 11.80 19.11
C ALA A 209 2.68 10.84 19.67
N PHE A 210 2.39 9.79 18.90
CA PHE A 210 1.42 8.76 19.24
C PHE A 210 2.00 7.40 18.86
N TRP A 211 1.79 6.39 19.70
CA TRP A 211 2.30 5.04 19.47
C TRP A 211 1.53 4.01 20.26
N GLY A 212 1.77 2.73 19.99
CA GLY A 212 1.29 1.63 20.82
C GLY A 212 0.78 0.43 20.04
N PHE A 213 0.87 -0.73 20.70
CA PHE A 213 0.31 -2.00 20.25
C PHE A 213 -0.61 -2.54 21.32
N GLN A 214 -1.91 -2.60 21.06
CA GLN A 214 -2.93 -2.98 22.06
C GLN A 214 -2.82 -2.16 23.37
N HIS A 215 -2.30 -0.98 23.27
CA HIS A 215 -2.10 0.00 24.32
C HIS A 215 -1.78 1.33 23.66
N SER A 216 -2.63 2.31 23.82
CA SER A 216 -2.49 3.60 23.14
C SER A 216 -1.76 4.60 24.03
N THR A 217 -0.81 5.32 23.47
CA THR A 217 -0.01 6.32 24.19
C THR A 217 0.17 7.56 23.33
N GLY A 218 0.21 8.72 23.98
CA GLY A 218 0.51 10.00 23.33
C GLY A 218 1.41 10.86 24.19
N ALA A 219 2.12 11.80 23.56
CA ALA A 219 2.94 12.79 24.26
C ALA A 219 3.13 14.05 23.40
N GLN A 220 3.29 15.22 24.05
CA GLN A 220 3.87 16.37 23.40
C GLN A 220 5.39 16.23 23.41
N LEU A 221 6.02 16.38 22.26
CA LEU A 221 7.47 16.25 22.14
C LEU A 221 8.21 17.57 22.43
N ASP A 222 9.39 17.46 22.99
CA ASP A 222 10.36 18.55 23.06
C ASP A 222 10.86 18.87 21.64
N GLN A 223 10.64 20.09 21.19
CA GLN A 223 11.03 20.57 19.85
C GLN A 223 12.55 20.50 19.59
N ASN A 224 13.37 20.49 20.65
CA ASN A 224 14.83 20.45 20.52
C ASN A 224 15.32 19.02 20.23
N THR A 225 14.61 18.01 20.68
CA THR A 225 15.03 16.61 20.56
C THR A 225 14.20 15.84 19.55
N MET A 226 12.90 16.11 19.48
CA MET A 226 11.90 15.36 18.68
C MET A 226 11.75 13.89 19.08
N TYR A 227 12.29 13.49 20.25
CA TYR A 227 12.18 12.12 20.78
C TYR A 227 11.88 12.03 22.27
N SER A 228 11.96 13.15 23.02
CA SER A 228 11.65 13.23 24.44
C SER A 228 10.36 14.01 24.70
N VAL A 229 9.80 13.81 25.89
CA VAL A 229 8.62 14.57 26.34
C VAL A 229 8.99 16.03 26.55
N ARG A 230 8.13 16.93 26.12
CA ARG A 230 8.28 18.36 26.35
C ARG A 230 8.32 18.66 27.86
N PRO A 231 9.29 19.44 28.36
CA PRO A 231 9.34 19.88 29.77
C PRO A 231 7.98 20.49 30.21
N GLY A 232 7.49 20.06 31.37
CA GLY A 232 6.23 20.52 31.93
C GLY A 232 4.98 19.81 31.40
N THR A 233 5.13 18.82 30.50
CA THR A 233 4.07 17.93 30.06
C THR A 233 4.34 16.49 30.49
N GLN A 234 3.37 15.60 30.27
CA GLN A 234 3.46 14.20 30.67
C GLN A 234 3.09 13.27 29.49
N ILE A 235 3.52 12.02 29.59
CA ILE A 235 3.01 10.95 28.74
C ILE A 235 1.53 10.73 29.07
N MET A 236 0.69 10.69 28.05
CA MET A 236 -0.72 10.33 28.13
C MET A 236 -0.85 8.85 27.88
N ASP A 237 -0.84 8.09 28.95
CA ASP A 237 -1.00 6.65 28.91
C ASP A 237 -2.49 6.28 28.81
N HIS A 238 -2.81 5.14 28.22
CA HIS A 238 -4.20 4.78 27.89
C HIS A 238 -4.95 5.93 27.18
N PHE A 239 -4.35 6.42 26.09
CA PHE A 239 -4.80 7.59 25.35
C PHE A 239 -6.26 7.46 24.88
N VAL A 240 -6.65 6.27 24.41
CA VAL A 240 -8.04 5.80 24.23
C VAL A 240 -8.11 4.30 24.57
N PRO A 241 -9.30 3.75 24.76
CA PRO A 241 -9.48 2.34 25.04
C PRO A 241 -8.93 1.42 23.93
N ALA A 242 -8.05 0.50 24.31
CA ALA A 242 -7.50 -0.51 23.42
C ALA A 242 -8.28 -1.82 23.50
N SER A 243 -8.28 -2.61 22.41
CA SER A 243 -8.97 -3.89 22.38
C SER A 243 -8.17 -4.96 21.62
N THR A 244 -8.46 -6.22 21.96
CA THR A 244 -7.93 -7.40 21.26
C THR A 244 -8.93 -7.97 20.25
N ARG A 245 -10.16 -7.51 20.28
CA ARG A 245 -11.25 -7.81 19.36
C ARG A 245 -12.36 -6.77 19.52
N TYR A 246 -13.26 -6.70 18.57
CA TYR A 246 -14.36 -5.73 18.60
C TYR A 246 -15.20 -5.80 19.88
N GLY A 247 -15.40 -4.64 20.53
CA GLY A 247 -16.20 -4.51 21.75
C GLY A 247 -15.53 -5.00 23.04
N GLU A 248 -14.30 -5.47 22.98
CA GLU A 248 -13.52 -5.89 24.15
C GLU A 248 -12.52 -4.79 24.53
N ILE A 249 -12.53 -4.38 25.79
CA ILE A 249 -11.47 -3.49 26.31
C ILE A 249 -10.38 -4.36 26.93
N LYS A 250 -9.14 -4.16 26.46
CA LYS A 250 -7.98 -4.87 26.95
C LYS A 250 -7.36 -4.24 28.19
N ASP A 251 -7.51 -2.91 28.30
CA ASP A 251 -6.94 -2.18 29.41
C ASP A 251 -7.50 -2.66 30.77
N PRO A 252 -6.73 -2.56 31.86
CA PRO A 252 -7.17 -3.01 33.18
C PRO A 252 -8.52 -2.41 33.60
N GLU A 253 -9.30 -3.16 34.37
CA GLU A 253 -10.53 -2.66 34.95
C GLU A 253 -10.25 -1.40 35.80
N GLY A 254 -11.10 -0.38 35.65
CA GLY A 254 -10.93 0.89 36.37
C GLY A 254 -9.97 1.87 35.69
N THR A 255 -9.39 1.53 34.50
CA THR A 255 -8.59 2.47 33.73
C THR A 255 -9.39 3.74 33.41
N VAL A 256 -8.78 4.90 33.66
CA VAL A 256 -9.34 6.21 33.36
C VAL A 256 -8.80 6.72 32.02
N TYR A 257 -9.65 7.33 31.22
CA TYR A 257 -9.28 7.86 29.90
C TYR A 257 -9.53 9.39 29.83
N PRO A 258 -8.61 10.22 30.36
CA PRO A 258 -8.77 11.67 30.37
C PRO A 258 -8.88 12.29 28.98
N GLN A 259 -8.36 11.60 27.95
CA GLN A 259 -8.40 12.03 26.56
C GLN A 259 -9.67 11.59 25.82
N VAL A 260 -10.67 11.07 26.52
CA VAL A 260 -11.96 10.68 25.98
C VAL A 260 -13.05 11.58 26.57
N TYR A 261 -13.97 12.09 25.77
CA TYR A 261 -15.10 12.90 26.28
C TYR A 261 -15.97 12.10 27.26
N PRO A 262 -16.44 12.71 28.34
CA PRO A 262 -17.37 12.04 29.24
C PRO A 262 -18.63 11.55 28.54
N GLY A 263 -19.07 10.32 28.86
CA GLY A 263 -20.28 9.71 28.30
C GLY A 263 -20.10 9.03 26.94
N GLU A 264 -18.88 8.99 26.40
CA GLU A 264 -18.61 8.18 25.22
C GLU A 264 -18.67 6.67 25.52
N ASP A 265 -19.11 5.89 24.51
CA ASP A 265 -19.00 4.44 24.59
C ASP A 265 -17.53 4.03 24.41
N LEU A 266 -16.88 3.65 25.50
CA LEU A 266 -15.47 3.26 25.52
C LEU A 266 -15.20 2.08 24.58
N LYS A 267 -16.17 1.18 24.40
CA LYS A 267 -16.03 0.02 23.50
C LYS A 267 -16.04 0.39 22.01
N ALA A 268 -16.46 1.62 21.68
CA ALA A 268 -16.49 2.08 20.29
C ALA A 268 -15.10 2.45 19.73
N TYR A 269 -14.07 2.63 20.57
CA TYR A 269 -12.74 3.00 20.09
C TYR A 269 -12.02 1.83 19.45
N ASN A 270 -11.96 0.69 20.10
CA ASN A 270 -11.34 -0.55 19.57
C ASN A 270 -9.91 -0.35 19.05
N PHE A 271 -9.10 0.48 19.71
CA PHE A 271 -7.73 0.74 19.29
C PHE A 271 -6.90 -0.55 19.28
N PHE A 272 -6.07 -0.72 18.25
CA PHE A 272 -5.15 -1.85 18.14
C PHE A 272 -3.70 -1.40 17.94
N GLU A 273 -3.42 -0.59 16.91
CA GLU A 273 -2.07 -0.09 16.56
C GLU A 273 -2.16 1.08 15.56
N ALA A 274 -1.03 1.53 15.02
CA ALA A 274 -0.98 2.34 13.78
C ALA A 274 -1.60 3.73 13.88
N SER A 275 -1.19 4.51 14.87
CA SER A 275 -1.70 5.88 15.08
C SER A 275 -1.27 6.86 13.98
N SER A 276 -2.15 7.79 13.61
CA SER A 276 -1.81 8.96 12.77
C SER A 276 -2.80 10.10 13.02
N ILE A 277 -2.38 11.35 12.88
CA ILE A 277 -3.27 12.53 13.04
C ILE A 277 -3.27 13.40 11.81
N ARG A 278 -4.46 13.93 11.48
CA ARG A 278 -4.67 14.98 10.47
C ARG A 278 -5.54 16.11 11.01
N LYS A 279 -5.24 17.33 10.58
CA LYS A 279 -6.11 18.48 10.79
C LYS A 279 -7.12 18.58 9.65
N VAL A 280 -8.40 18.72 9.99
CA VAL A 280 -9.52 18.86 9.06
C VAL A 280 -10.33 20.10 9.48
N GLY A 281 -10.15 21.18 8.73
CA GLY A 281 -10.69 22.48 9.16
C GLY A 281 -10.12 22.89 10.51
N ASN A 282 -11.00 23.15 11.48
CA ASN A 282 -10.65 23.47 12.86
C ASN A 282 -10.61 22.25 13.80
N LYS A 283 -10.73 21.03 13.27
CA LYS A 283 -10.74 19.77 14.02
C LYS A 283 -9.50 18.95 13.79
N TYR A 284 -9.22 18.04 14.71
CA TYR A 284 -8.22 17.02 14.60
C TYR A 284 -8.90 15.66 14.46
N VAL A 285 -8.37 14.85 13.56
CA VAL A 285 -8.83 13.49 13.31
C VAL A 285 -7.65 12.55 13.59
N TRP A 286 -7.86 11.66 14.55
CA TRP A 286 -6.91 10.60 14.87
C TRP A 286 -7.33 9.32 14.17
N ILE A 287 -6.46 8.80 13.33
CA ILE A 287 -6.65 7.59 12.52
C ILE A 287 -5.82 6.47 13.16
N TYR A 288 -6.35 5.26 13.20
CA TYR A 288 -5.64 4.13 13.78
C TYR A 288 -6.18 2.80 13.23
N SER A 289 -5.36 1.76 13.27
CA SER A 289 -5.81 0.38 13.06
C SER A 289 -6.62 -0.06 14.27
N GLY A 290 -7.81 -0.60 14.02
CA GLY A 290 -8.70 -1.03 15.09
C GLY A 290 -9.68 -2.08 14.60
N TYR A 291 -10.39 -2.71 15.54
CA TYR A 291 -11.36 -3.74 15.19
C TYR A 291 -12.66 -3.12 14.69
N SER A 292 -13.18 -3.59 13.55
CA SER A 292 -14.51 -3.30 13.05
C SER A 292 -15.12 -4.53 12.40
N GLY A 293 -16.40 -4.48 12.09
CA GLY A 293 -17.15 -5.56 11.46
C GLY A 293 -18.52 -5.76 12.11
N PRO A 294 -18.61 -6.10 13.41
CA PRO A 294 -19.91 -6.32 14.06
C PRO A 294 -20.86 -5.12 14.00
N ASP A 295 -20.34 -3.91 13.96
CA ASP A 295 -21.08 -2.67 13.79
C ASP A 295 -21.79 -2.55 12.42
N TYR A 296 -21.40 -3.37 11.44
CA TYR A 296 -22.08 -3.49 10.14
C TYR A 296 -22.30 -4.96 9.72
N GLY A 297 -22.42 -5.87 10.69
CA GLY A 297 -22.87 -7.26 10.47
C GLY A 297 -21.84 -8.19 9.88
N LEU A 298 -20.55 -7.89 10.00
CA LEU A 298 -19.43 -8.74 9.60
C LEU A 298 -18.65 -9.22 10.85
N PRO A 299 -17.86 -10.30 10.75
CA PRO A 299 -16.94 -10.69 11.82
C PRO A 299 -15.95 -9.57 12.14
N GLY A 300 -15.58 -9.41 13.41
CA GLY A 300 -14.58 -8.46 13.86
C GLY A 300 -13.22 -8.75 13.24
N SER A 301 -12.50 -7.69 12.85
CA SER A 301 -11.18 -7.80 12.22
C SER A 301 -10.38 -6.51 12.43
N ASN A 302 -9.05 -6.64 12.58
CA ASN A 302 -8.10 -5.53 12.51
C ASN A 302 -7.66 -5.19 11.07
N SER A 303 -8.36 -5.72 10.06
CA SER A 303 -8.24 -5.30 8.66
C SER A 303 -8.89 -3.93 8.41
N THR A 304 -9.08 -3.11 9.43
CA THR A 304 -9.85 -1.87 9.40
C THR A 304 -9.06 -0.71 9.97
N LEU A 305 -9.21 0.47 9.33
CA LEU A 305 -8.87 1.73 9.95
C LEU A 305 -10.12 2.34 10.57
N ARG A 306 -9.96 2.88 11.77
CA ARG A 306 -10.95 3.65 12.49
C ARG A 306 -10.49 5.09 12.65
N TYR A 307 -11.39 5.96 13.10
CA TYR A 307 -11.01 7.32 13.47
C TYR A 307 -11.75 7.79 14.72
N ALA A 308 -11.11 8.72 15.41
CA ALA A 308 -11.70 9.55 16.44
C ALA A 308 -11.42 11.02 16.10
N PHE A 309 -12.16 11.96 16.68
CA PHE A 309 -12.00 13.38 16.40
C PHE A 309 -12.11 14.23 17.66
N GLY A 310 -11.43 15.37 17.67
CA GLY A 310 -11.35 16.29 18.80
C GLY A 310 -11.01 17.71 18.36
N ASP A 311 -11.00 18.64 19.32
CA ASP A 311 -10.66 20.04 19.07
C ASP A 311 -9.16 20.32 19.22
N THR A 312 -8.40 19.39 19.80
CA THR A 312 -6.94 19.50 19.97
C THR A 312 -6.24 18.22 19.52
N PRO A 313 -4.96 18.26 19.22
CA PRO A 313 -4.22 17.06 18.81
C PRO A 313 -4.04 16.03 19.95
N VAL A 314 -4.37 16.39 21.17
CA VAL A 314 -4.31 15.51 22.34
C VAL A 314 -5.71 15.17 22.91
N GLY A 315 -6.74 15.43 22.13
CA GLY A 315 -8.11 15.20 22.57
C GLY A 315 -8.70 16.34 23.42
N PRO A 316 -9.77 16.13 24.20
CA PRO A 316 -10.46 14.84 24.29
C PRO A 316 -11.10 14.41 22.96
N TRP A 317 -11.29 13.09 22.83
CA TRP A 317 -11.73 12.44 21.60
C TRP A 317 -13.18 11.96 21.68
N ARG A 318 -13.88 11.98 20.51
CA ARG A 318 -15.09 11.23 20.24
C ARG A 318 -14.82 10.17 19.19
N SER A 319 -15.41 8.98 19.37
CA SER A 319 -15.29 7.92 18.36
C SER A 319 -16.05 8.30 17.09
N GLY A 320 -15.39 8.17 15.92
CA GLY A 320 -15.98 8.44 14.59
C GLY A 320 -16.46 7.20 13.85
N GLY A 321 -15.92 6.04 14.17
CA GLY A 321 -16.27 4.76 13.52
C GLY A 321 -15.23 4.25 12.53
N VAL A 322 -15.66 3.39 11.59
CA VAL A 322 -14.79 2.79 10.56
C VAL A 322 -14.50 3.79 9.45
N LEU A 323 -13.23 3.83 9.04
CA LEU A 323 -12.75 4.64 7.92
C LEU A 323 -12.63 3.81 6.63
N VAL A 324 -12.04 2.63 6.73
CA VAL A 324 -11.96 1.64 5.65
C VAL A 324 -11.84 0.23 6.23
N ASP A 325 -12.40 -0.74 5.51
CA ASP A 325 -12.20 -2.17 5.76
C ASP A 325 -11.57 -2.79 4.51
N SER A 326 -10.31 -3.21 4.60
CA SER A 326 -9.55 -3.76 3.48
C SER A 326 -10.09 -5.10 2.97
N ARG A 327 -11.02 -5.74 3.72
CA ARG A 327 -11.76 -6.93 3.27
C ARG A 327 -12.82 -6.63 2.20
N ALA A 328 -12.99 -5.35 1.81
CA ALA A 328 -13.91 -4.89 0.78
C ALA A 328 -15.38 -5.29 1.03
N PRO A 329 -16.05 -4.74 2.06
CA PRO A 329 -17.46 -5.00 2.31
C PRO A 329 -18.35 -4.57 1.15
N VAL A 330 -19.26 -5.46 0.76
CA VAL A 330 -20.30 -5.20 -0.23
C VAL A 330 -21.60 -5.90 0.18
N THR A 331 -22.71 -5.53 -0.46
CA THR A 331 -23.97 -6.26 -0.30
C THR A 331 -23.86 -7.65 -0.94
N SER A 332 -24.40 -8.67 -0.28
CA SER A 332 -24.45 -10.04 -0.81
C SER A 332 -25.23 -10.12 -2.14
N PRO A 333 -25.03 -11.18 -2.95
CA PRO A 333 -25.75 -11.35 -4.21
C PRO A 333 -27.27 -11.28 -4.09
N ASP A 334 -27.82 -11.81 -3.01
CA ASP A 334 -29.27 -11.82 -2.70
C ASP A 334 -29.73 -10.54 -1.97
N GLY A 335 -28.84 -9.62 -1.67
CA GLY A 335 -29.15 -8.37 -0.98
C GLY A 335 -29.38 -8.49 0.52
N SER A 336 -29.38 -9.69 1.09
CA SER A 336 -29.85 -9.95 2.46
C SER A 336 -28.89 -9.42 3.54
N ARG A 337 -27.57 -9.46 3.30
CA ARG A 337 -26.52 -9.13 4.26
C ARG A 337 -25.31 -8.48 3.58
N LEU A 338 -24.36 -8.01 4.36
CA LEU A 338 -23.04 -7.64 3.87
C LEU A 338 -22.10 -8.87 3.86
N ILE A 339 -21.19 -8.88 2.90
CA ILE A 339 -20.14 -9.88 2.76
C ILE A 339 -18.80 -9.20 2.47
N THR A 340 -17.71 -9.92 2.65
CA THR A 340 -16.36 -9.48 2.26
C THR A 340 -15.94 -10.12 0.95
N THR A 341 -15.20 -9.39 0.11
CA THR A 341 -14.77 -9.85 -1.21
C THR A 341 -13.25 -9.91 -1.34
N GLN A 342 -12.54 -9.61 -0.28
CA GLN A 342 -11.08 -9.75 -0.13
C GLN A 342 -10.76 -10.52 1.15
N ALA A 343 -9.57 -11.13 1.19
CA ALA A 343 -9.17 -11.95 2.33
C ALA A 343 -9.00 -11.14 3.63
N GLY A 344 -8.46 -9.93 3.51
CA GLY A 344 -8.04 -9.13 4.66
C GLY A 344 -6.77 -9.68 5.32
N HIS A 345 -6.12 -8.82 6.04
CA HIS A 345 -5.01 -9.06 6.94
C HIS A 345 -5.04 -7.87 7.91
N ASN A 346 -3.98 -7.58 8.68
CA ASN A 346 -3.93 -6.27 9.33
C ASN A 346 -3.99 -5.15 8.27
N THR A 347 -4.34 -3.94 8.69
CA THR A 347 -4.20 -2.76 7.83
C THR A 347 -3.68 -1.57 8.63
N HIS A 348 -2.83 -0.79 8.01
CA HIS A 348 -2.25 0.43 8.52
C HIS A 348 -2.31 1.49 7.42
N GLY A 349 -2.40 2.76 7.79
CA GLY A 349 -2.45 3.87 6.86
C GLY A 349 -3.05 5.12 7.49
N SER A 350 -3.36 6.11 6.66
CA SER A 350 -3.87 7.38 7.14
C SER A 350 -4.69 8.13 6.08
N LEU A 351 -5.08 9.35 6.42
CA LEU A 351 -5.73 10.30 5.52
C LEU A 351 -4.71 11.26 4.91
N GLN A 352 -4.93 11.67 3.68
CA GLN A 352 -4.20 12.78 3.08
C GLN A 352 -5.08 13.55 2.10
N GLN A 353 -5.05 14.88 2.19
CA GLN A 353 -5.68 15.73 1.20
C GLN A 353 -4.71 15.98 0.04
N ILE A 354 -5.15 15.74 -1.18
CA ILE A 354 -4.40 15.99 -2.41
C ILE A 354 -5.29 16.82 -3.33
N ASN A 355 -4.84 18.02 -3.69
CA ASN A 355 -5.56 18.93 -4.57
C ASN A 355 -7.04 19.14 -4.17
N GLY A 356 -7.30 19.35 -2.89
CA GLY A 356 -8.65 19.59 -2.35
C GLY A 356 -9.52 18.36 -2.12
N ARG A 357 -9.05 17.16 -2.47
CA ARG A 357 -9.77 15.90 -2.24
C ARG A 357 -9.11 15.08 -1.15
N TRP A 358 -9.91 14.52 -0.25
CA TRP A 358 -9.44 13.61 0.78
C TRP A 358 -9.40 12.17 0.28
N TYR A 359 -8.34 11.47 0.65
CA TYR A 359 -8.14 10.06 0.39
C TYR A 359 -7.75 9.35 1.68
N VAL A 360 -8.23 8.12 1.86
CA VAL A 360 -7.68 7.17 2.82
C VAL A 360 -6.66 6.29 2.10
N PHE A 361 -5.48 6.19 2.67
CA PHE A 361 -4.41 5.28 2.28
C PHE A 361 -4.41 4.11 3.24
N TYR A 362 -4.29 2.91 2.71
CA TYR A 362 -4.30 1.68 3.49
C TYR A 362 -3.56 0.59 2.72
N HIS A 363 -3.39 -0.61 3.29
CA HIS A 363 -2.83 -1.72 2.54
C HIS A 363 -3.79 -2.92 2.50
N ARG A 364 -3.54 -3.81 1.56
CA ARG A 364 -4.27 -5.05 1.34
C ARG A 364 -3.31 -6.16 0.93
N SER A 365 -3.39 -7.31 1.59
CA SER A 365 -2.67 -8.51 1.13
C SER A 365 -3.35 -9.12 -0.09
N PRO A 366 -2.62 -9.53 -1.13
CA PRO A 366 -3.14 -10.39 -2.17
C PRO A 366 -3.63 -11.71 -1.58
N ARG A 367 -4.63 -12.31 -2.22
CA ARG A 367 -5.13 -13.60 -1.77
C ARG A 367 -4.03 -14.66 -1.82
N GLY A 368 -3.82 -15.36 -0.71
CA GLY A 368 -2.81 -16.41 -0.56
C GLY A 368 -1.42 -15.91 -0.10
N PHE A 369 -1.19 -14.59 0.00
CA PHE A 369 0.13 -14.03 0.33
C PHE A 369 0.01 -12.94 1.39
N GLY A 370 -0.13 -13.34 2.66
CA GLY A 370 -0.32 -12.43 3.79
C GLY A 370 0.81 -11.40 3.97
N ASN A 371 2.02 -11.73 3.58
CA ASN A 371 3.22 -10.90 3.74
C ASN A 371 3.67 -10.21 2.44
N ALA A 372 2.78 -10.03 1.49
CA ALA A 372 3.02 -9.26 0.25
C ALA A 372 1.95 -8.16 0.14
N ARG A 373 1.94 -7.27 1.12
CA ARG A 373 0.89 -6.27 1.32
C ARG A 373 1.01 -5.12 0.32
N GLN A 374 -0.04 -4.87 -0.43
CA GLN A 374 -0.08 -3.88 -1.52
C GLN A 374 -0.65 -2.55 -1.03
N ALA A 375 -0.05 -1.46 -1.48
CA ALA A 375 -0.50 -0.11 -1.18
C ALA A 375 -1.81 0.22 -1.92
N MET A 376 -2.84 0.59 -1.16
CA MET A 376 -4.20 0.86 -1.62
C MET A 376 -4.63 2.28 -1.26
N VAL A 377 -5.54 2.84 -2.04
CA VAL A 377 -6.13 4.16 -1.80
C VAL A 377 -7.60 4.18 -2.16
N ALA A 378 -8.38 5.00 -1.46
CA ALA A 378 -9.77 5.28 -1.84
C ALA A 378 -10.12 6.74 -1.51
N PRO A 379 -10.97 7.39 -2.32
CA PRO A 379 -11.49 8.70 -1.98
C PRO A 379 -12.46 8.60 -0.80
N VAL A 380 -12.45 9.62 0.05
CA VAL A 380 -13.39 9.77 1.15
C VAL A 380 -14.04 11.15 1.13
N LYS A 381 -15.28 11.24 1.61
CA LYS A 381 -15.98 12.49 1.87
C LYS A 381 -15.86 12.82 3.35
N ILE A 382 -15.38 14.01 3.65
CA ILE A 382 -15.30 14.53 5.02
C ILE A 382 -16.21 15.73 5.14
N THR A 383 -17.05 15.73 6.15
CA THR A 383 -17.83 16.89 6.60
C THR A 383 -17.55 17.14 8.06
N PHE A 384 -17.54 18.39 8.47
CA PHE A 384 -17.32 18.78 9.87
C PHE A 384 -18.12 20.02 10.23
N ASP A 385 -18.44 20.15 11.51
CA ASP A 385 -19.10 21.32 12.08
C ASP A 385 -18.05 22.33 12.55
N GLU A 386 -18.30 23.61 12.36
CA GLU A 386 -17.44 24.68 12.84
C GLU A 386 -17.43 24.83 14.38
N LYS A 387 -18.56 24.49 15.05
CA LYS A 387 -18.65 24.49 16.52
C LYS A 387 -17.70 23.46 17.13
N SER A 388 -17.30 23.69 18.38
CA SER A 388 -16.38 22.78 19.09
C SER A 388 -16.99 21.38 19.25
N VAL A 389 -16.13 20.37 19.39
CA VAL A 389 -16.56 18.99 19.67
C VAL A 389 -17.23 18.92 21.05
N ALA A 390 -16.72 19.72 22.02
CA ALA A 390 -17.31 19.88 23.34
C ALA A 390 -18.78 20.33 23.26
N ASP A 391 -19.11 21.24 22.34
CA ASP A 391 -20.48 21.77 22.10
C ASP A 391 -21.30 20.87 21.14
N GLY A 392 -20.83 19.65 20.88
CA GLY A 392 -21.48 18.68 20.02
C GLY A 392 -21.16 18.81 18.54
N GLY A 393 -20.09 19.52 18.17
CA GLY A 393 -19.54 19.51 16.83
C GLY A 393 -19.08 18.13 16.42
N ARG A 394 -19.19 17.78 15.14
CA ARG A 394 -18.87 16.46 14.60
C ARG A 394 -17.93 16.53 13.42
N VAL A 395 -17.18 15.44 13.23
CA VAL A 395 -16.51 15.10 11.99
C VAL A 395 -17.09 13.78 11.50
N VAL A 396 -17.59 13.77 10.27
CA VAL A 396 -18.15 12.58 9.63
C VAL A 396 -17.33 12.26 8.39
N ILE A 397 -16.76 11.05 8.35
CA ILE A 397 -16.00 10.54 7.22
C ILE A 397 -16.74 9.33 6.65
N THR A 398 -17.02 9.38 5.35
CA THR A 398 -17.73 8.32 4.63
C THR A 398 -17.01 7.93 3.35
N GLY A 399 -17.37 6.79 2.77
CA GLY A 399 -17.02 6.48 1.40
C GLY A 399 -17.48 7.60 0.46
N CYS A 400 -16.71 7.84 -0.58
CA CYS A 400 -16.95 8.89 -1.55
C CYS A 400 -17.31 8.28 -2.90
N ASP A 401 -18.49 8.66 -3.44
CA ASP A 401 -18.76 8.61 -4.86
C ASP A 401 -18.96 10.06 -5.35
N PRO A 402 -17.98 10.64 -6.06
CA PRO A 402 -18.05 12.05 -6.50
C PRO A 402 -19.17 12.30 -7.52
N TYR A 403 -19.87 11.27 -7.98
CA TYR A 403 -20.97 11.35 -8.95
C TYR A 403 -22.32 11.03 -8.33
N ALA A 404 -22.37 10.58 -7.08
CA ALA A 404 -23.61 10.48 -6.32
C ALA A 404 -24.15 11.87 -5.96
N ALA A 405 -25.46 12.00 -5.84
CA ALA A 405 -26.13 13.30 -5.57
C ALA A 405 -25.62 13.97 -4.28
N ASP A 406 -25.35 13.17 -3.24
CA ASP A 406 -24.82 13.65 -1.96
C ASP A 406 -23.29 13.44 -1.82
N GLY A 407 -22.64 12.92 -2.86
CA GLY A 407 -21.19 12.66 -2.88
C GLY A 407 -20.76 11.51 -1.97
N THR A 408 -21.69 10.65 -1.50
CA THR A 408 -21.36 9.53 -0.61
C THR A 408 -21.52 8.19 -1.32
N TRP A 409 -20.75 7.21 -0.83
CA TRP A 409 -20.92 5.80 -1.16
C TRP A 409 -21.18 5.00 0.13
N THR A 410 -22.08 4.04 0.06
CA THR A 410 -22.36 3.11 1.15
C THR A 410 -22.77 1.75 0.62
N ALA A 411 -22.38 0.67 1.32
CA ALA A 411 -23.00 -0.64 1.12
C ALA A 411 -24.10 -0.86 2.15
N ARG A 412 -25.30 -1.24 1.68
CA ARG A 412 -26.48 -1.44 2.53
C ARG A 412 -27.17 -2.75 2.20
N ALA A 413 -27.48 -3.51 3.23
CA ALA A 413 -28.21 -4.76 3.11
C ALA A 413 -29.68 -4.63 3.56
N ALA A 414 -30.52 -5.56 3.11
CA ALA A 414 -31.95 -5.60 3.44
C ALA A 414 -32.23 -5.79 4.94
N ASN A 415 -31.31 -6.45 5.67
CA ASN A 415 -31.40 -6.60 7.12
C ASN A 415 -31.10 -5.29 7.90
N GLY A 416 -30.83 -4.18 7.19
CA GLY A 416 -30.56 -2.85 7.77
C GLY A 416 -29.09 -2.56 8.08
N THR A 417 -28.19 -3.57 8.02
CA THR A 417 -26.77 -3.32 8.21
C THR A 417 -26.22 -2.40 7.11
N THR A 418 -25.34 -1.48 7.50
CA THR A 418 -24.80 -0.48 6.58
C THR A 418 -23.31 -0.24 6.86
N TYR A 419 -22.48 -0.47 5.86
CA TYR A 419 -21.08 -0.07 5.89
C TYR A 419 -20.91 1.30 5.22
N ARG A 420 -20.31 2.26 5.93
CA ARG A 420 -20.16 3.66 5.52
C ARG A 420 -18.71 4.07 5.24
N GLY A 421 -17.73 3.21 5.52
CA GLY A 421 -16.33 3.45 5.23
C GLY A 421 -16.04 3.50 3.73
N ALA A 422 -14.80 3.78 3.37
CA ALA A 422 -14.38 3.88 1.98
C ALA A 422 -14.63 2.59 1.19
N GLU A 423 -15.04 2.74 -0.06
CA GLU A 423 -15.18 1.61 -0.99
C GLU A 423 -13.81 1.12 -1.46
N VAL A 424 -13.60 -0.18 -1.48
CA VAL A 424 -12.43 -0.80 -2.12
C VAL A 424 -12.73 -0.97 -3.61
N THR A 425 -11.98 -0.24 -4.45
CA THR A 425 -12.19 -0.23 -5.90
C THR A 425 -10.92 -0.57 -6.68
N SER A 426 -11.08 -0.89 -7.96
CA SER A 426 -9.96 -1.06 -8.90
C SER A 426 -9.42 0.27 -9.41
N GLU A 427 -10.17 1.36 -9.26
CA GLU A 427 -9.81 2.68 -9.81
C GLU A 427 -8.88 3.49 -8.91
N GLY A 428 -9.01 3.39 -7.58
CA GLY A 428 -8.19 4.15 -6.63
C GLY A 428 -8.23 5.66 -6.87
N PHE A 429 -7.13 6.23 -7.32
CA PHE A 429 -7.04 7.65 -7.68
C PHE A 429 -7.86 8.03 -8.91
N HIS A 430 -8.17 7.07 -9.78
CA HIS A 430 -8.89 7.32 -11.04
C HIS A 430 -10.40 7.47 -10.81
N ILE A 431 -10.80 8.47 -10.04
CA ILE A 431 -12.20 8.72 -9.64
C ILE A 431 -13.19 8.83 -10.82
N PHE A 432 -12.71 8.97 -12.05
CA PHE A 432 -13.49 8.95 -13.29
C PHE A 432 -13.63 7.54 -13.89
N GLY A 433 -13.16 6.52 -13.19
CA GLY A 433 -13.07 5.15 -13.66
C GLY A 433 -11.76 4.85 -14.39
N LEU A 434 -11.52 3.56 -14.58
CA LEU A 434 -10.40 3.05 -15.38
C LEU A 434 -10.63 3.36 -16.86
N ASP A 435 -9.55 3.56 -17.61
CA ASP A 435 -9.61 3.72 -19.08
C ASP A 435 -10.05 2.39 -19.72
N PRO A 436 -11.20 2.31 -20.40
CA PRO A 436 -11.65 1.07 -21.03
C PRO A 436 -10.64 0.50 -22.03
N TYR A 437 -9.92 1.37 -22.74
CA TYR A 437 -9.00 0.97 -23.82
C TYR A 437 -7.58 0.65 -23.35
N ARG A 438 -7.47 0.11 -22.14
CA ARG A 438 -6.22 -0.36 -21.54
C ARG A 438 -6.37 -1.79 -21.02
N PHE A 439 -5.28 -2.55 -21.07
CA PHE A 439 -5.22 -3.85 -20.38
C PHE A 439 -5.08 -3.62 -18.86
N TYR A 440 -5.90 -4.31 -18.08
CA TYR A 440 -5.80 -4.41 -16.64
C TYR A 440 -5.56 -5.84 -16.22
N SER A 441 -4.46 -6.06 -15.53
CA SER A 441 -4.13 -7.34 -14.90
C SER A 441 -5.20 -7.77 -13.90
N ALA A 442 -5.34 -9.08 -13.69
CA ALA A 442 -6.22 -9.63 -12.66
C ALA A 442 -5.88 -9.13 -11.24
N GLY A 443 -4.66 -8.69 -10.98
CA GLY A 443 -4.25 -8.08 -9.71
C GLY A 443 -5.01 -6.80 -9.34
N TYR A 444 -5.62 -6.12 -10.31
CA TYR A 444 -6.47 -4.96 -10.09
C TYR A 444 -7.93 -5.29 -9.77
N ALA A 445 -8.33 -6.57 -9.82
CA ALA A 445 -9.69 -6.95 -9.44
C ALA A 445 -9.95 -6.64 -7.96
N CYS A 446 -11.06 -5.93 -7.70
CA CYS A 446 -11.46 -5.55 -6.35
C CYS A 446 -12.54 -6.46 -5.76
N TYR A 447 -13.15 -7.31 -6.57
CA TYR A 447 -14.12 -8.33 -6.17
C TYR A 447 -13.64 -9.70 -6.64
N VAL A 448 -13.52 -10.65 -5.72
CA VAL A 448 -13.26 -12.06 -6.03
C VAL A 448 -14.08 -12.92 -5.07
N SER A 449 -15.05 -13.66 -5.60
CA SER A 449 -16.04 -14.40 -4.78
C SER A 449 -15.51 -15.66 -4.11
N ASP A 450 -14.34 -16.11 -4.49
CA ASP A 450 -13.76 -17.37 -4.05
C ASP A 450 -12.33 -17.17 -3.53
N THR A 451 -11.76 -18.22 -2.93
CA THR A 451 -10.41 -18.24 -2.34
C THR A 451 -9.29 -18.37 -3.38
N GLN A 452 -9.53 -17.91 -4.61
CA GLN A 452 -8.54 -17.96 -5.67
C GLN A 452 -7.26 -17.20 -5.29
N THR A 453 -6.13 -17.81 -5.56
CA THR A 453 -4.83 -17.22 -5.27
C THR A 453 -4.45 -16.22 -6.36
N GLN A 454 -4.12 -15.00 -5.97
CA GLN A 454 -3.41 -14.07 -6.83
C GLN A 454 -1.94 -14.49 -6.84
N GLN A 455 -1.42 -14.77 -8.03
CA GLN A 455 -0.02 -15.18 -8.18
C GLN A 455 0.89 -13.96 -7.97
N ASP A 456 1.89 -14.13 -7.14
CA ASP A 456 2.90 -13.12 -6.90
C ASP A 456 3.80 -12.86 -8.11
N ASN A 457 4.26 -11.62 -8.23
CA ASN A 457 5.14 -11.18 -9.30
C ASN A 457 6.20 -10.21 -8.76
N TRP A 458 7.47 -10.50 -9.03
CA TRP A 458 8.62 -9.70 -8.61
C TRP A 458 9.40 -9.10 -9.80
N ASP A 459 8.88 -9.24 -11.01
CA ASP A 459 9.55 -8.73 -12.20
C ASP A 459 9.15 -7.28 -12.48
N ILE A 460 10.09 -6.35 -12.29
CA ILE A 460 9.87 -4.91 -12.46
C ILE A 460 9.53 -4.48 -13.90
N TRP A 461 9.74 -5.35 -14.89
CA TRP A 461 9.26 -5.12 -16.26
C TRP A 461 7.83 -5.62 -16.48
N ASN A 462 7.32 -6.42 -15.58
CA ASN A 462 6.04 -7.09 -15.70
C ASN A 462 5.06 -6.67 -14.61
N ASN A 463 4.30 -5.62 -14.83
CA ASN A 463 3.24 -5.18 -13.92
C ASN A 463 1.98 -6.05 -14.08
N HIS A 464 2.12 -7.35 -13.80
CA HIS A 464 1.09 -8.35 -14.03
C HIS A 464 1.01 -9.37 -12.87
N MET A 465 -0.22 -9.63 -12.42
CA MET A 465 -0.52 -10.60 -11.34
C MET A 465 -1.81 -11.34 -11.68
N PRO A 466 -1.74 -12.59 -12.17
CA PRO A 466 -2.94 -13.37 -12.52
C PRO A 466 -3.69 -13.88 -11.29
N ILE A 467 -4.97 -14.19 -11.46
CA ILE A 467 -5.76 -15.00 -10.53
C ILE A 467 -5.76 -16.44 -11.06
N THR A 468 -5.29 -17.37 -10.23
CA THR A 468 -5.12 -18.78 -10.61
C THR A 468 -6.27 -19.65 -10.11
N GLY A 469 -6.54 -20.75 -10.83
CA GLY A 469 -7.47 -21.76 -10.37
C GLY A 469 -8.95 -21.35 -10.37
N VAL A 470 -9.36 -20.48 -11.29
CA VAL A 470 -10.77 -20.05 -11.43
C VAL A 470 -11.66 -21.22 -11.78
N LYS A 471 -12.75 -21.41 -11.01
CA LYS A 471 -13.73 -22.52 -11.14
C LYS A 471 -15.08 -22.01 -11.60
N GLY A 472 -15.97 -22.91 -11.99
CA GLY A 472 -17.37 -22.58 -12.25
C GLY A 472 -18.03 -21.95 -11.02
N GLY A 473 -18.76 -20.84 -11.22
CA GLY A 473 -19.37 -20.03 -10.18
C GLY A 473 -18.50 -18.91 -9.63
N THR A 474 -17.19 -18.89 -9.92
CA THR A 474 -16.32 -17.77 -9.50
C THR A 474 -16.72 -16.48 -10.21
N VAL A 475 -16.87 -15.42 -9.42
CA VAL A 475 -17.13 -14.05 -9.88
C VAL A 475 -15.89 -13.19 -9.64
N ILE A 476 -15.43 -12.47 -10.67
CA ILE A 476 -14.33 -11.51 -10.60
C ILE A 476 -14.84 -10.18 -11.11
N GLY A 477 -14.62 -9.11 -10.34
CA GLY A 477 -15.14 -7.78 -10.64
C GLY A 477 -14.11 -6.67 -10.57
N TYR A 478 -14.27 -5.71 -11.48
CA TYR A 478 -13.52 -4.45 -11.52
C TYR A 478 -14.49 -3.29 -11.34
N LYS A 479 -14.24 -2.42 -10.39
CA LYS A 479 -15.02 -1.22 -10.11
C LYS A 479 -14.08 -0.01 -10.15
N TYR A 480 -14.26 0.93 -11.03
CA TYR A 480 -15.21 1.08 -12.13
C TYR A 480 -14.43 1.42 -13.39
N PHE A 481 -15.05 1.20 -14.55
CA PHE A 481 -14.55 1.74 -15.83
C PHE A 481 -15.28 3.04 -16.19
N GLY A 482 -14.57 4.01 -16.78
CA GLY A 482 -15.15 5.27 -17.22
C GLY A 482 -15.59 5.21 -18.68
N PHE A 483 -16.89 5.27 -18.93
CA PHE A 483 -17.47 5.20 -20.28
C PHE A 483 -17.76 6.57 -20.91
N GLY A 484 -17.24 7.64 -20.33
CA GLY A 484 -17.37 9.01 -20.84
C GLY A 484 -18.55 9.78 -20.23
N GLY A 485 -18.70 11.05 -20.64
CA GLY A 485 -19.77 11.91 -20.14
C GLY A 485 -19.65 12.37 -18.68
N LEU A 486 -18.53 12.11 -18.04
CA LEU A 486 -18.25 12.53 -16.68
C LEU A 486 -17.80 13.99 -16.65
N ALA A 487 -18.05 14.68 -15.53
CA ALA A 487 -17.60 16.05 -15.32
C ALA A 487 -16.08 16.18 -15.47
N LYS A 488 -15.63 17.42 -15.77
CA LYS A 488 -14.20 17.71 -15.88
C LYS A 488 -13.45 17.32 -14.62
N ALA A 489 -12.24 16.82 -14.83
CA ALA A 489 -11.32 16.46 -13.79
C ALA A 489 -11.14 17.58 -12.77
N THR A 490 -11.16 17.23 -11.52
CA THR A 490 -10.56 18.00 -10.46
C THR A 490 -9.18 17.41 -10.18
N ALA A 491 -8.23 18.22 -9.74
CA ALA A 491 -6.99 17.73 -9.17
C ALA A 491 -6.03 16.98 -10.10
N GLY A 492 -5.79 17.51 -11.31
CA GLY A 492 -4.80 16.93 -12.23
C GLY A 492 -5.22 15.67 -12.96
N LEU A 493 -6.34 15.04 -12.57
CA LEU A 493 -6.89 13.88 -13.26
C LEU A 493 -7.85 14.32 -14.37
N LYS A 494 -7.80 13.64 -15.50
CA LYS A 494 -8.71 13.87 -16.63
C LYS A 494 -9.60 12.66 -16.84
N PRO A 495 -10.93 12.86 -17.08
CA PRO A 495 -11.78 11.75 -17.48
C PRO A 495 -11.35 11.24 -18.85
N PHE A 496 -11.50 9.95 -19.06
CA PHE A 496 -11.28 9.33 -20.36
C PHE A 496 -12.42 9.69 -21.31
N GLU A 497 -12.14 9.69 -22.63
CA GLU A 497 -13.18 9.93 -23.64
C GLU A 497 -14.28 8.87 -23.59
N GLY A 498 -13.96 7.69 -23.10
CA GLY A 498 -14.88 6.56 -23.00
C GLY A 498 -15.24 5.97 -24.36
N THR A 499 -16.35 5.23 -24.38
CA THR A 499 -16.85 4.61 -25.61
C THR A 499 -17.80 5.55 -26.35
N ARG A 500 -17.78 5.53 -27.70
CA ARG A 500 -18.66 6.31 -28.56
C ARG A 500 -19.52 5.39 -29.41
N ARG A 501 -20.69 5.86 -29.84
CA ARG A 501 -21.53 5.13 -30.80
C ARG A 501 -20.72 4.81 -32.05
N GLY A 502 -20.82 3.58 -32.54
CA GLY A 502 -20.11 3.12 -33.75
C GLY A 502 -18.65 2.73 -33.54
N ASN A 503 -18.12 2.75 -32.30
CA ASN A 503 -16.76 2.28 -32.00
C ASN A 503 -16.57 0.79 -32.23
N ARG A 504 -17.66 0.02 -32.29
CA ARG A 504 -17.63 -1.45 -32.34
C ARG A 504 -16.78 -2.03 -31.21
N THR A 505 -17.12 -1.61 -29.99
CA THR A 505 -16.35 -1.97 -28.80
C THR A 505 -16.52 -3.44 -28.47
N ALA A 506 -15.41 -4.12 -28.22
CA ALA A 506 -15.37 -5.47 -27.71
C ALA A 506 -14.61 -5.53 -26.39
N ILE A 507 -15.05 -6.37 -25.48
CA ILE A 507 -14.25 -6.75 -24.32
C ILE A 507 -13.32 -7.93 -24.70
N GLU A 508 -12.11 -7.88 -24.23
CA GLU A 508 -11.11 -8.92 -24.41
C GLU A 508 -10.69 -9.47 -23.07
N LEU A 509 -10.93 -10.76 -22.86
CA LEU A 509 -10.50 -11.50 -21.69
C LEU A 509 -9.22 -12.26 -22.04
N PHE A 510 -8.20 -12.16 -21.20
CA PHE A 510 -6.97 -12.92 -21.36
C PHE A 510 -7.02 -14.10 -20.41
N LEU A 511 -7.20 -15.31 -20.97
CA LEU A 511 -7.41 -16.55 -20.24
C LEU A 511 -6.28 -17.53 -20.52
N ASN A 512 -5.90 -18.30 -19.52
CA ASN A 512 -5.07 -19.49 -19.68
C ASN A 512 -5.89 -20.71 -19.21
N PRO A 513 -6.62 -21.40 -20.11
CA PRO A 513 -7.34 -22.63 -19.79
C PRO A 513 -6.42 -23.69 -19.19
N VAL A 514 -6.87 -24.33 -18.11
CA VAL A 514 -6.15 -25.41 -17.42
C VAL A 514 -6.94 -26.72 -17.39
N THR A 515 -8.07 -26.75 -18.11
CA THR A 515 -8.91 -27.93 -18.33
C THR A 515 -9.02 -28.23 -19.81
N ASP A 516 -9.19 -29.51 -20.15
CA ASP A 516 -9.51 -29.93 -21.51
C ASP A 516 -11.03 -29.90 -21.83
N LYS A 517 -11.87 -29.56 -20.83
CA LYS A 517 -13.33 -29.44 -20.99
C LYS A 517 -13.69 -28.05 -21.53
N ALA A 518 -14.79 -28.01 -22.30
CA ALA A 518 -15.40 -26.73 -22.68
C ALA A 518 -16.02 -26.04 -21.47
N PHE A 519 -15.96 -24.73 -21.44
CA PHE A 519 -16.60 -23.89 -20.42
C PHE A 519 -17.03 -22.54 -21.03
N LYS A 520 -17.69 -21.70 -20.22
CA LYS A 520 -18.11 -20.39 -20.64
C LYS A 520 -17.68 -19.33 -19.62
N VAL A 521 -17.56 -18.09 -20.08
CA VAL A 521 -17.35 -16.93 -19.24
C VAL A 521 -18.36 -15.86 -19.63
N SER A 522 -19.29 -15.56 -18.75
CA SER A 522 -20.25 -14.49 -18.96
C SER A 522 -19.71 -13.17 -18.46
N VAL A 523 -20.07 -12.08 -19.18
CA VAL A 523 -19.69 -10.71 -18.89
C VAL A 523 -20.92 -9.91 -18.49
N TRP A 524 -20.79 -9.18 -17.39
CA TRP A 524 -21.86 -8.44 -16.76
C TRP A 524 -21.48 -7.00 -16.49
N LEU A 525 -22.45 -6.10 -16.57
CA LEU A 525 -22.34 -4.69 -16.26
C LEU A 525 -23.03 -4.41 -14.91
N ASP A 526 -22.36 -3.67 -14.01
CA ASP A 526 -22.83 -3.19 -12.70
C ASP A 526 -23.10 -4.25 -11.64
N GLY A 527 -22.93 -5.51 -11.95
CA GLY A 527 -23.10 -6.63 -11.03
C GLY A 527 -23.26 -7.93 -11.77
N ALA A 528 -22.90 -9.03 -11.14
CA ALA A 528 -23.03 -10.36 -11.71
C ALA A 528 -24.42 -10.99 -11.44
N TRP A 529 -25.36 -10.22 -10.88
CA TRP A 529 -26.68 -10.65 -10.48
C TRP A 529 -27.74 -9.63 -10.95
N ALA A 530 -28.78 -10.15 -11.63
CA ALA A 530 -29.86 -9.29 -12.15
C ALA A 530 -30.81 -8.79 -11.04
N SER A 531 -30.88 -9.49 -9.91
CA SER A 531 -31.71 -9.11 -8.76
C SER A 531 -31.20 -7.87 -8.05
N ALA A 532 -32.10 -7.21 -7.29
CA ALA A 532 -31.71 -6.15 -6.37
C ALA A 532 -30.80 -6.72 -5.27
N PRO A 533 -29.84 -5.95 -4.74
CA PRO A 533 -29.61 -4.52 -5.02
C PRO A 533 -28.69 -4.27 -6.23
N TRP A 534 -28.07 -5.29 -6.77
CA TRP A 534 -27.06 -5.17 -7.83
C TRP A 534 -27.65 -4.67 -9.15
N LYS A 535 -28.81 -5.26 -9.57
CA LYS A 535 -29.47 -4.96 -10.84
C LYS A 535 -28.53 -5.05 -12.05
N GLY A 536 -27.57 -5.99 -11.96
CA GLY A 536 -26.58 -6.21 -13.00
C GLY A 536 -27.21 -6.70 -14.30
N ARG A 537 -26.55 -6.41 -15.40
CA ARG A 537 -27.00 -6.80 -16.74
C ARG A 537 -25.95 -7.65 -17.44
N LYS A 538 -26.31 -8.89 -17.81
CA LYS A 538 -25.45 -9.75 -18.66
C LYS A 538 -25.35 -9.09 -20.04
N ILE A 539 -24.13 -8.79 -20.50
CA ILE A 539 -23.88 -8.13 -21.79
C ILE A 539 -23.30 -9.09 -22.83
N GLY A 540 -23.03 -10.33 -22.45
CA GLY A 540 -22.68 -11.39 -23.35
C GLY A 540 -21.96 -12.56 -22.69
N GLU A 541 -21.52 -13.50 -23.52
CA GLU A 541 -20.92 -14.75 -23.09
C GLU A 541 -19.83 -15.19 -24.08
N ILE A 542 -18.67 -15.56 -23.56
CA ILE A 542 -17.59 -16.18 -24.32
C ILE A 542 -17.64 -17.68 -24.12
N LYS A 543 -17.77 -18.43 -25.21
CA LYS A 543 -17.64 -19.90 -25.22
C LYS A 543 -16.18 -20.26 -25.43
N VAL A 544 -15.60 -21.03 -24.51
CA VAL A 544 -14.24 -21.55 -24.59
C VAL A 544 -14.33 -23.05 -24.93
N PRO A 545 -14.00 -23.44 -26.16
CA PRO A 545 -14.05 -24.84 -26.58
C PRO A 545 -13.10 -25.74 -25.80
N ALA A 546 -13.35 -27.03 -25.80
CA ALA A 546 -12.45 -28.05 -25.26
C ALA A 546 -11.08 -27.98 -25.94
N GLY A 547 -10.00 -28.12 -25.16
CA GLY A 547 -8.62 -28.09 -25.68
C GLY A 547 -8.13 -26.70 -26.07
N SER A 548 -8.87 -25.62 -25.73
CA SER A 548 -8.43 -24.23 -25.96
C SER A 548 -7.11 -23.91 -25.25
N LYS A 549 -6.31 -23.03 -25.86
CA LYS A 549 -5.00 -22.63 -25.34
C LYS A 549 -5.04 -21.24 -24.69
N ALA A 550 -4.00 -20.92 -23.95
CA ALA A 550 -3.80 -19.57 -23.43
C ALA A 550 -3.90 -18.54 -24.55
N GLY A 551 -4.67 -17.48 -24.33
CA GLY A 551 -4.88 -16.48 -25.37
C GLY A 551 -5.90 -15.42 -25.01
N ARG A 552 -6.24 -14.68 -26.04
CA ARG A 552 -7.18 -13.58 -26.03
C ARG A 552 -8.54 -14.08 -26.52
N TYR A 553 -9.56 -13.88 -25.72
CA TYR A 553 -10.94 -14.27 -26.00
C TYR A 553 -11.78 -13.00 -26.09
N LYS A 554 -12.35 -12.75 -27.28
CA LYS A 554 -13.01 -11.49 -27.62
C LYS A 554 -14.52 -11.67 -27.70
N LEU A 555 -15.24 -10.70 -27.15
CA LEU A 555 -16.70 -10.61 -27.20
C LEU A 555 -17.10 -9.21 -27.68
N ASP A 556 -17.91 -9.11 -28.72
CA ASP A 556 -18.55 -7.86 -29.12
C ASP A 556 -19.58 -7.46 -28.06
N VAL A 557 -19.38 -6.27 -27.49
CA VAL A 557 -20.27 -5.69 -26.47
C VAL A 557 -20.77 -4.31 -26.90
N SER A 558 -20.59 -3.95 -28.18
CA SER A 558 -20.90 -2.63 -28.72
C SER A 558 -22.34 -2.19 -28.46
N SER A 559 -23.31 -3.11 -28.57
CA SER A 559 -24.72 -2.83 -28.27
C SER A 559 -24.98 -2.42 -26.82
N ALA A 560 -24.09 -2.83 -25.90
CA ALA A 560 -24.22 -2.56 -24.48
C ALA A 560 -23.42 -1.34 -24.02
N VAL A 561 -22.25 -1.09 -24.63
CA VAL A 561 -21.29 -0.10 -24.11
C VAL A 561 -21.00 1.07 -25.05
N ASP A 562 -21.28 0.96 -26.37
CA ASP A 562 -21.05 2.08 -27.29
C ASP A 562 -22.01 3.24 -26.98
N GLY A 563 -21.42 4.37 -26.58
CA GLY A 563 -22.16 5.54 -26.14
C GLY A 563 -22.69 5.50 -24.72
N LEU A 564 -22.34 4.46 -23.94
CA LEU A 564 -22.59 4.42 -22.49
C LEU A 564 -21.94 5.64 -21.81
N LYS A 565 -22.53 6.12 -20.73
CA LYS A 565 -22.05 7.27 -19.97
C LYS A 565 -21.86 6.88 -18.50
N GLY A 566 -20.94 7.55 -17.82
CA GLY A 566 -20.71 7.35 -16.40
C GLY A 566 -19.64 6.31 -16.09
N LYS A 567 -19.62 5.91 -14.83
CA LYS A 567 -18.78 4.83 -14.32
C LYS A 567 -19.61 3.56 -14.21
N HIS A 568 -19.07 2.47 -14.68
CA HIS A 568 -19.73 1.16 -14.64
C HIS A 568 -18.76 0.07 -14.21
N ALA A 569 -19.23 -0.83 -13.36
CA ALA A 569 -18.47 -2.01 -12.95
C ALA A 569 -18.58 -3.12 -14.01
N ILE A 570 -17.48 -3.84 -14.21
CA ILE A 570 -17.44 -5.01 -15.09
C ILE A 570 -17.19 -6.25 -14.22
N PHE A 571 -18.08 -7.22 -14.37
CA PHE A 571 -17.94 -8.52 -13.72
C PHE A 571 -17.82 -9.61 -14.76
N ILE A 572 -17.00 -10.62 -14.48
CA ILE A 572 -16.94 -11.87 -15.22
C ILE A 572 -17.36 -13.01 -14.29
N VAL A 573 -18.12 -13.94 -14.83
CA VAL A 573 -18.57 -15.14 -14.11
C VAL A 573 -18.12 -16.37 -14.89
N ALA A 574 -17.35 -17.23 -14.25
CA ALA A 574 -16.96 -18.51 -14.82
C ALA A 574 -18.15 -19.47 -14.75
N GLU A 575 -18.53 -20.07 -15.88
CA GLU A 575 -19.63 -21.03 -15.99
C GLU A 575 -19.08 -22.39 -16.44
N GLY A 576 -19.26 -23.41 -15.61
CA GLY A 576 -18.76 -24.76 -15.84
C GLY A 576 -18.63 -25.55 -14.55
N ASP A 577 -17.70 -26.50 -14.50
CA ASP A 577 -17.43 -27.31 -13.31
C ASP A 577 -16.97 -26.44 -12.13
N GLY A 578 -17.69 -26.49 -11.03
CA GLY A 578 -17.36 -25.82 -9.78
C GLY A 578 -16.34 -26.57 -8.91
N GLY A 579 -16.05 -27.82 -9.22
CA GLY A 579 -15.13 -28.68 -8.46
C GLY A 579 -13.66 -28.55 -8.87
N THR A 580 -13.40 -28.30 -10.16
CA THR A 580 -12.05 -28.26 -10.71
C THR A 580 -11.73 -26.91 -11.37
N PRO A 581 -10.45 -26.45 -11.37
CA PRO A 581 -10.05 -25.25 -12.07
C PRO A 581 -10.35 -25.33 -13.58
N LEU A 582 -10.90 -24.26 -14.13
CA LEU A 582 -11.20 -24.11 -15.55
C LEU A 582 -10.09 -23.30 -16.25
N PHE A 583 -9.66 -22.20 -15.65
CA PHE A 583 -8.64 -21.34 -16.23
C PHE A 583 -7.92 -20.51 -15.17
N ASN A 584 -6.77 -19.94 -15.54
CA ASN A 584 -6.14 -18.82 -14.86
C ASN A 584 -6.53 -17.54 -15.58
N PHE A 585 -7.02 -16.57 -14.85
CA PHE A 585 -7.44 -15.27 -15.36
C PHE A 585 -6.26 -14.30 -15.36
N GLN A 586 -5.86 -13.83 -16.53
CA GLN A 586 -4.74 -12.93 -16.69
C GLN A 586 -5.14 -11.47 -16.55
N GLY A 587 -6.33 -11.10 -17.03
CA GLY A 587 -6.84 -9.76 -17.03
C GLY A 587 -7.80 -9.47 -18.16
N LEU A 588 -8.21 -8.21 -18.27
CA LEU A 588 -9.17 -7.78 -19.29
C LEU A 588 -8.92 -6.32 -19.74
N GLY A 589 -9.65 -5.94 -20.75
CA GLY A 589 -9.80 -4.56 -21.21
C GLY A 589 -10.72 -4.51 -22.42
N PHE A 590 -10.92 -3.33 -22.96
CA PHE A 590 -11.77 -3.14 -24.14
C PHE A 590 -10.93 -2.76 -25.35
N SER A 591 -11.37 -3.18 -26.51
CA SER A 591 -10.80 -2.80 -27.82
C SER A 591 -11.88 -2.25 -28.74
N SER A 592 -11.45 -1.54 -29.77
CA SER A 592 -12.34 -1.05 -30.83
C SER A 592 -11.58 -1.04 -32.16
N ALA A 593 -12.22 -0.58 -33.22
CA ALA A 593 -11.56 -0.43 -34.51
C ALA A 593 -10.28 0.44 -34.42
N LYS A 594 -10.24 1.42 -33.48
CA LYS A 594 -9.13 2.36 -33.30
C LYS A 594 -8.22 2.00 -32.13
N HIS A 595 -8.69 1.25 -31.15
CA HIS A 595 -7.97 0.96 -29.92
C HIS A 595 -7.69 -0.54 -29.80
N LYS A 596 -6.42 -0.88 -29.75
CA LYS A 596 -5.97 -2.25 -29.49
C LYS A 596 -5.40 -2.32 -28.06
N ILE A 597 -5.72 -3.38 -27.35
CA ILE A 597 -5.11 -3.68 -26.08
C ILE A 597 -4.19 -4.91 -26.21
N ASN A 598 -3.11 -4.91 -25.48
CA ASN A 598 -2.21 -6.05 -25.39
C ASN A 598 -1.82 -6.27 -23.95
N MET A 599 -1.74 -7.52 -23.56
CA MET A 599 -1.06 -7.91 -22.32
C MET A 599 0.41 -7.51 -22.46
N PRO A 600 1.02 -6.91 -21.43
CA PRO A 600 2.44 -6.57 -21.47
C PRO A 600 3.31 -7.78 -21.81
N VAL A 601 4.24 -7.62 -22.72
CA VAL A 601 5.23 -8.64 -23.06
C VAL A 601 6.54 -8.22 -22.41
N VAL A 602 7.09 -9.11 -21.59
CA VAL A 602 8.41 -8.91 -20.97
C VAL A 602 9.49 -9.35 -21.98
N PRO A 603 10.44 -8.47 -22.34
CA PRO A 603 11.54 -8.87 -23.18
C PRO A 603 12.35 -10.01 -22.56
N ALA A 604 12.57 -11.08 -23.28
CA ALA A 604 13.53 -12.10 -22.89
C ALA A 604 14.95 -11.57 -23.03
N VAL A 605 15.81 -11.86 -22.07
CA VAL A 605 17.23 -11.51 -22.07
C VAL A 605 18.08 -12.77 -22.02
N THR A 606 19.26 -12.69 -22.64
CA THR A 606 20.26 -13.79 -22.64
C THR A 606 21.62 -13.22 -22.28
N ILE A 607 22.32 -13.90 -21.39
CA ILE A 607 23.72 -13.61 -21.02
C ILE A 607 24.51 -14.85 -21.36
N LYS A 608 25.68 -14.65 -21.99
CA LYS A 608 26.60 -15.74 -22.37
C LYS A 608 27.97 -15.48 -21.76
N ALA A 609 28.62 -16.55 -21.32
CA ALA A 609 30.04 -16.58 -20.89
C ALA A 609 30.85 -17.40 -21.90
N ASP A 610 31.82 -16.78 -22.56
CA ASP A 610 32.61 -17.37 -23.66
C ASP A 610 31.75 -18.05 -24.75
N GLY A 611 30.57 -17.50 -25.04
CA GLY A 611 29.63 -18.00 -26.04
C GLY A 611 28.53 -18.92 -25.50
N GLU A 612 28.70 -19.53 -24.33
CA GLU A 612 27.76 -20.42 -23.70
C GLU A 612 26.68 -19.64 -22.90
N ALA A 613 25.41 -19.98 -23.09
CA ALA A 613 24.31 -19.31 -22.42
C ALA A 613 24.23 -19.67 -20.93
N LEU A 614 24.12 -18.66 -20.08
CA LEU A 614 23.93 -18.86 -18.66
C LEU A 614 22.43 -19.06 -18.34
N THR A 615 22.15 -19.94 -17.38
CA THR A 615 20.82 -20.06 -16.80
C THR A 615 20.55 -18.85 -15.91
N LEU A 616 19.57 -18.02 -16.28
CA LEU A 616 19.23 -16.81 -15.55
C LEU A 616 18.16 -17.10 -14.49
N PRO A 617 18.31 -16.55 -13.27
CA PRO A 617 17.30 -16.68 -12.22
C PRO A 617 16.01 -15.95 -12.63
N GLN A 618 14.87 -16.52 -12.26
CA GLN A 618 13.56 -15.94 -12.54
C GLN A 618 13.17 -14.87 -11.51
N THR A 619 13.81 -14.87 -10.34
CA THR A 619 13.52 -13.94 -9.25
C THR A 619 14.77 -13.10 -8.94
N PRO A 620 14.58 -11.81 -8.62
CA PRO A 620 15.67 -10.95 -8.19
C PRO A 620 16.23 -11.39 -6.82
N VAL A 621 17.40 -10.88 -6.49
CA VAL A 621 17.92 -10.94 -5.12
C VAL A 621 16.99 -10.11 -4.24
N ARG A 622 16.46 -10.76 -3.22
CA ARG A 622 15.52 -10.10 -2.29
C ARG A 622 16.25 -9.73 -1.00
N THR A 623 15.71 -8.70 -0.35
CA THR A 623 16.23 -8.29 0.94
C THR A 623 16.07 -9.40 1.97
N THR A 624 17.18 -9.70 2.63
CA THR A 624 17.19 -10.54 3.83
C THR A 624 17.99 -9.84 4.91
N ALA A 625 17.86 -10.27 6.15
CA ALA A 625 18.70 -9.79 7.25
C ALA A 625 20.21 -10.05 7.01
N GLU A 626 20.56 -10.90 6.06
CA GLU A 626 21.94 -11.24 5.71
C GLU A 626 22.51 -10.34 4.62
N ASN A 627 21.79 -10.12 3.50
CA ASN A 627 22.30 -9.38 2.35
C ASN A 627 21.99 -7.87 2.35
N GLY A 628 21.00 -7.41 3.09
CA GLY A 628 20.64 -6.00 3.24
C GLY A 628 20.17 -5.29 1.97
N TYR A 629 19.97 -6.01 0.87
CA TYR A 629 19.49 -5.45 -0.38
C TYR A 629 17.96 -5.33 -0.38
N SER A 630 17.41 -4.26 -0.90
CA SER A 630 15.96 -3.96 -0.84
C SER A 630 15.29 -3.64 -2.18
N GLY A 631 15.97 -3.86 -3.30
CA GLY A 631 15.39 -3.66 -4.63
C GLY A 631 14.91 -4.96 -5.26
N PHE A 632 14.26 -4.85 -6.40
CA PHE A 632 13.81 -5.98 -7.23
C PHE A 632 14.44 -5.95 -8.62
N ASP A 633 15.50 -5.19 -8.80
CA ASP A 633 16.20 -4.95 -10.06
C ASP A 633 17.52 -5.71 -10.20
N ILE A 634 17.99 -6.39 -9.14
CA ILE A 634 19.26 -7.12 -9.15
C ILE A 634 19.03 -8.63 -9.18
N TYR A 635 19.78 -9.29 -10.04
CA TYR A 635 19.83 -10.74 -10.22
C TYR A 635 21.26 -11.21 -10.06
N GLU A 636 21.49 -12.29 -9.33
CA GLU A 636 22.82 -12.91 -9.18
C GLU A 636 22.90 -14.20 -9.98
N VAL A 637 23.95 -14.33 -10.77
CA VAL A 637 24.24 -15.50 -11.60
C VAL A 637 25.64 -16.00 -11.25
N THR A 638 25.78 -17.25 -10.88
CA THR A 638 27.09 -17.88 -10.71
C THR A 638 27.49 -18.55 -12.02
N ALA A 639 28.64 -18.21 -12.53
CA ALA A 639 29.24 -18.85 -13.71
C ALA A 639 30.55 -19.54 -13.34
N GLN A 640 30.80 -20.72 -13.92
CA GLN A 640 32.07 -21.45 -13.70
C GLN A 640 33.13 -20.93 -14.65
N SER A 641 34.33 -20.72 -14.14
CA SER A 641 35.52 -20.45 -14.95
C SER A 641 36.22 -21.76 -15.24
N THR A 642 36.12 -22.25 -16.47
CA THR A 642 36.67 -23.56 -16.87
C THR A 642 38.16 -23.53 -17.23
N SER A 643 38.76 -22.34 -17.38
CA SER A 643 40.11 -22.19 -17.93
C SER A 643 41.07 -21.38 -17.06
N GLY A 644 40.72 -21.09 -15.81
CA GLY A 644 41.54 -20.22 -14.93
C GLY A 644 41.54 -18.73 -15.34
N ARG A 645 41.04 -18.38 -16.52
CA ARG A 645 40.81 -17.00 -16.97
C ARG A 645 39.31 -16.61 -16.75
N LEU A 646 39.03 -15.30 -16.61
CA LEU A 646 37.68 -14.81 -16.56
C LEU A 646 37.02 -14.89 -17.95
N PRO A 647 35.85 -15.51 -18.08
CA PRO A 647 35.13 -15.60 -19.34
C PRO A 647 34.70 -14.23 -19.86
N LYS A 648 34.64 -14.06 -21.17
CA LYS A 648 34.07 -12.88 -21.81
C LYS A 648 32.56 -12.95 -21.75
N ILE A 649 31.95 -11.93 -21.13
CA ILE A 649 30.49 -11.81 -21.04
C ILE A 649 29.94 -11.05 -22.24
N THR A 650 28.93 -11.64 -22.88
CA THR A 650 28.10 -11.00 -23.90
C THR A 650 26.62 -11.11 -23.53
N ALA A 651 25.81 -10.21 -24.07
CA ALA A 651 24.38 -10.16 -23.74
C ALA A 651 23.54 -9.76 -24.94
N SER A 652 22.30 -10.25 -24.98
CA SER A 652 21.31 -9.93 -26.01
C SER A 652 19.91 -9.89 -25.42
N ALA A 653 18.95 -9.29 -26.14
CA ALA A 653 17.53 -9.26 -25.78
C ALA A 653 16.66 -9.58 -26.99
N SER A 654 15.44 -10.11 -26.74
CA SER A 654 14.48 -10.49 -27.79
C SER A 654 13.90 -9.31 -28.56
N VAL A 655 14.03 -8.09 -28.05
CA VAL A 655 13.56 -6.86 -28.71
C VAL A 655 14.64 -5.80 -28.75
N GLY A 656 14.78 -5.11 -29.88
CA GLY A 656 15.84 -4.11 -30.13
C GLY A 656 15.75 -2.84 -29.29
N MET A 657 14.61 -2.59 -28.62
CA MET A 657 14.43 -1.43 -27.73
C MET A 657 15.11 -1.57 -26.36
N VAL A 658 15.61 -2.74 -26.03
CA VAL A 658 16.36 -2.96 -24.77
C VAL A 658 17.79 -2.43 -24.96
N LYS A 659 18.15 -1.42 -24.16
CA LYS A 659 19.55 -0.95 -24.09
C LYS A 659 20.35 -1.90 -23.21
N ILE A 660 21.52 -2.32 -23.69
CA ILE A 660 22.40 -3.28 -23.01
C ILE A 660 23.74 -2.61 -22.70
N ASN A 661 24.18 -2.75 -21.45
CA ASN A 661 25.51 -2.34 -21.02
C ASN A 661 26.20 -3.51 -20.28
N VAL A 662 27.42 -3.83 -20.68
CA VAL A 662 28.22 -4.93 -20.09
C VAL A 662 29.52 -4.38 -19.56
N LYS A 663 29.71 -4.47 -18.22
CA LYS A 663 31.04 -4.30 -17.57
C LYS A 663 31.60 -5.69 -17.32
N GLN A 664 32.75 -5.98 -17.90
CA GLN A 664 33.44 -7.25 -17.71
C GLN A 664 34.01 -7.38 -16.28
N ALA A 665 34.13 -8.62 -15.79
CA ALA A 665 34.85 -8.90 -14.56
C ALA A 665 36.38 -8.61 -14.75
N SER A 666 37.04 -8.34 -13.65
CA SER A 666 38.49 -8.16 -13.59
C SER A 666 39.11 -9.12 -12.56
N ALA A 667 40.41 -9.24 -12.54
CA ALA A 667 41.13 -10.08 -11.56
C ALA A 667 40.85 -9.60 -10.11
N ALA A 668 40.68 -8.28 -9.92
CA ALA A 668 40.39 -7.69 -8.62
C ALA A 668 38.89 -7.76 -8.24
N ASP A 669 38.01 -7.72 -9.25
CA ASP A 669 36.56 -7.82 -9.07
C ASP A 669 36.04 -8.94 -9.98
N ARG A 670 35.86 -10.11 -9.40
CA ARG A 670 35.43 -11.33 -10.10
C ARG A 670 33.93 -11.32 -10.44
N THR A 671 33.34 -10.11 -10.59
CA THR A 671 31.92 -9.92 -10.91
C THR A 671 31.76 -9.08 -12.18
N ALA A 672 31.19 -9.67 -13.23
CA ALA A 672 30.74 -8.90 -14.38
C ALA A 672 29.33 -8.32 -14.09
N THR A 673 29.07 -7.11 -14.58
CA THR A 673 27.77 -6.48 -14.44
C THR A 673 27.12 -6.31 -15.81
N VAL A 674 25.92 -6.85 -15.98
CA VAL A 674 25.12 -6.70 -17.20
C VAL A 674 23.85 -5.94 -16.86
N LYS A 675 23.66 -4.78 -17.48
CA LYS A 675 22.45 -3.94 -17.31
C LYS A 675 21.61 -3.98 -18.57
N PHE A 676 20.33 -4.31 -18.41
CA PHE A 676 19.32 -4.24 -19.45
C PHE A 676 18.32 -3.15 -19.07
N THR A 677 18.14 -2.14 -19.93
CA THR A 677 17.18 -1.06 -19.71
C THR A 677 16.08 -1.11 -20.76
N TYR A 678 14.84 -1.27 -20.32
CA TYR A 678 13.63 -1.28 -21.13
C TYR A 678 12.62 -0.28 -20.58
N ASN A 679 12.10 0.60 -21.44
CA ASN A 679 11.17 1.67 -21.03
C ASN A 679 11.67 2.52 -19.84
N GLY A 680 12.98 2.77 -19.76
CA GLY A 680 13.60 3.53 -18.66
C GLY A 680 13.85 2.74 -17.38
N ILE A 681 13.43 1.47 -17.31
CA ILE A 681 13.57 0.60 -16.15
C ILE A 681 14.73 -0.35 -16.38
N THR A 682 15.66 -0.44 -15.43
CA THR A 682 16.89 -1.23 -15.55
C THR A 682 16.85 -2.48 -14.67
N LYS A 683 17.10 -3.64 -15.27
CA LYS A 683 17.48 -4.88 -14.58
C LYS A 683 18.99 -5.04 -14.62
N THR A 684 19.58 -5.41 -13.49
CA THR A 684 21.03 -5.60 -13.35
C THR A 684 21.33 -7.06 -13.00
N TYR A 685 22.17 -7.70 -13.80
CA TYR A 685 22.65 -9.05 -13.52
C TYR A 685 24.11 -8.97 -13.07
N LEU A 686 24.40 -9.51 -11.89
CA LEU A 686 25.75 -9.69 -11.34
C LEU A 686 26.19 -11.11 -11.64
N VAL A 687 27.13 -11.27 -12.57
CA VAL A 687 27.70 -12.57 -12.94
C VAL A 687 28.96 -12.78 -12.14
N LYS A 688 28.93 -13.67 -11.16
CA LYS A 688 30.02 -13.99 -10.22
C LYS A 688 30.81 -15.22 -10.71
N PHE A 689 32.14 -15.17 -10.59
CA PHE A 689 33.09 -16.22 -11.03
C PHE A 689 33.88 -16.81 -9.89
#